data_3b00bdc76640ce74e7e5ff73a31b2d0d
#
_entry.id   3b00bdc76640ce74e7e5ff73a31b2d0d
#
_cell.length_a   1.000
_cell.length_b   1.000
_cell.length_c   1.000
_cell.angle_alpha   90.00
_cell.angle_beta   90.00
_cell.angle_gamma   90.00
#
_symmetry.space_group_name_H-M   'P 1'
#
loop_
_entity.id
_entity.type
_entity.pdbx_description
1 polymer ?
#
loop_
_entity_poly.entity_id
_entity_poly.type
_entity_poly.pdbx_seq_one_letter_code
_entity_poly.pdbx_strand_id
1 'polypeptide(L)'
;MLNQMNIVQLATGEQHYMKRYAPLLFLISTLINPALGLPVPAYKNADLSDEARLEDLLSRMTLAEKIGQMSQYVGPKHIARSEKNLTLEEMKASDAFGMYPSLHSSQIPDVIRAGRIGSFLHVTDPEEANLLQRYASESRLGIPLLIGIDAIHGNGLVRGATIYPSPITMASSWNLDLVRQSSVETAREVRVNGAQWTFTPNIDIARDPRWGRVGETFGEDDFLVAEMGVAVIEGLQQGNFDEEGQVLATAKHFIAGGDPSNGLNLSPMDLSIRSLREDHFPPFERAINAGVFSVMAAHNEVNGVPAHANHFLLSEVLRDEWDFRGFVVSDWMDVERLHTYHRTAENFKEAVYQSVSAGIDMHMHGPKFFDPLRQLVTNHRISEARIDAAVRPILLAKFRLGLFESAQVDLSDVKTVMFNKEHQQTALQLARQGIVLLKNDANTLPLSAGARVFVTGPNASNHSLMGDWVLRQPEENITTVIEGLREVGSAIAEIDYFDLEGTVKNIEPDMIATAAKRAESADVAIVVVGGNPLRYERKEKTSGENVARSSIGLFGQQLALVQAIHATGVPTVVVLINGRPLAEPWIAENVSALLEAWEPGALGGRALAEILFGHVNPSGKMPITVPYSTGHLKAFYNHKPTARVRKYVDAPSHNLYEFGDGLSYTDFAYSDAKLSSSTVSVDESTRLSVVVKNVGELPGDEVVQLYVRDNFSAVTRPVKELKGFQRVSLAPGEAQVIHFDITSEALGYFGIDMSWQVEPGDFSIMVGGSSRSPELEMVTLRVMPQ
;
A
#
# COMPACT_ATOMS: atom_id res chain seq x y z
N MET A 1 56.56 22.16 -5.37
CA MET A 1 57.82 21.82 -6.05
C MET A 1 57.39 21.28 -7.40
N LEU A 2 57.40 22.12 -8.44
CA LEU A 2 58.49 22.28 -9.39
C LEU A 2 58.75 20.95 -10.19
N ASN A 3 58.75 20.80 -11.50
CA ASN A 3 59.02 21.69 -12.65
C ASN A 3 58.70 20.87 -13.90
N GLN A 4 58.13 21.42 -14.92
CA GLN A 4 58.70 22.10 -16.12
C GLN A 4 59.18 21.13 -17.21
N MET A 5 58.60 21.36 -18.40
CA MET A 5 59.20 21.97 -19.65
C MET A 5 59.95 20.98 -20.53
N ASN A 6 59.83 20.94 -21.87
CA ASN A 6 60.06 21.89 -22.97
C ASN A 6 59.65 21.26 -24.29
N ILE A 7 58.98 21.89 -25.25
CA ILE A 7 59.37 22.80 -26.37
C ILE A 7 60.59 22.33 -27.24
N VAL A 8 60.36 22.32 -28.56
CA VAL A 8 61.18 22.86 -29.68
C VAL A 8 60.64 22.28 -31.00
N GLN A 9 59.98 22.92 -31.91
CA GLN A 9 60.28 23.96 -32.94
C GLN A 9 61.20 23.57 -34.05
N LEU A 10 60.80 24.05 -35.23
CA LEU A 10 61.49 24.50 -36.49
C LEU A 10 61.24 23.58 -37.68
N ALA A 11 60.95 24.00 -38.86
CA ALA A 11 60.73 25.24 -39.60
C ALA A 11 61.10 24.96 -41.08
N THR A 12 60.41 25.64 -41.94
CA THR A 12 60.81 26.23 -43.22
C THR A 12 61.01 25.39 -44.50
N GLY A 13 60.45 25.94 -45.58
CA GLY A 13 60.91 25.81 -46.98
C GLY A 13 59.86 26.17 -48.01
N GLU A 14 59.88 27.45 -48.43
CA GLU A 14 59.21 28.02 -49.62
C GLU A 14 59.75 27.49 -50.93
N GLN A 15 58.99 27.45 -52.03
CA GLN A 15 59.01 28.41 -53.15
C GLN A 15 58.28 27.91 -54.40
N HIS A 16 57.47 28.79 -54.93
CA HIS A 16 57.15 29.19 -56.30
C HIS A 16 57.34 28.25 -57.51
N TYR A 17 56.29 28.16 -58.36
CA TYR A 17 56.27 28.80 -59.70
C TYR A 17 54.87 28.76 -60.38
N MET A 18 54.60 29.85 -61.09
CA MET A 18 53.40 30.19 -61.84
C MET A 18 53.31 29.53 -63.24
N LYS A 19 52.01 29.50 -63.72
CA LYS A 19 51.49 29.70 -65.11
C LYS A 19 50.98 28.41 -65.80
N ARG A 20 49.75 28.35 -66.30
CA ARG A 20 49.04 29.07 -67.34
C ARG A 20 47.68 28.49 -67.64
N TYR A 21 46.77 29.30 -68.08
CA TYR A 21 45.37 29.22 -68.51
C TYR A 21 44.94 28.05 -69.36
N ALA A 22 43.70 27.48 -69.17
CA ALA A 22 42.62 27.28 -70.13
C ALA A 22 41.28 26.98 -69.44
N PRO A 23 40.13 27.53 -69.88
CA PRO A 23 38.90 27.29 -69.25
C PRO A 23 38.17 26.04 -69.78
N LEU A 24 37.80 25.08 -68.92
CA LEU A 24 36.88 24.02 -69.29
C LEU A 24 35.60 24.28 -68.53
N LEU A 25 34.52 24.62 -69.24
CA LEU A 25 33.16 24.66 -68.73
C LEU A 25 32.75 23.24 -68.26
N PHE A 26 32.70 23.02 -67.00
CA PHE A 26 31.99 21.87 -66.45
C PHE A 26 30.61 22.36 -65.97
N LEU A 27 29.57 21.90 -66.64
CA LEU A 27 28.13 21.97 -66.12
C LEU A 27 28.10 21.11 -64.93
N ILE A 28 28.07 21.73 -63.74
CA ILE A 28 27.63 21.07 -62.50
C ILE A 28 26.09 21.12 -62.47
N SER A 29 25.47 20.00 -62.90
CA SER A 29 24.07 19.71 -62.57
C SER A 29 23.99 19.44 -61.06
N THR A 30 23.63 20.43 -60.28
CA THR A 30 23.23 20.25 -58.88
C THR A 30 21.97 19.39 -58.89
N LEU A 31 22.15 18.10 -58.66
CA LEU A 31 21.06 17.25 -58.15
C LEU A 31 20.67 17.78 -56.78
N ILE A 32 19.63 18.58 -56.76
CA ILE A 32 18.86 18.90 -55.54
C ILE A 32 18.21 17.58 -55.12
N ASN A 33 18.80 16.97 -54.10
CA ASN A 33 18.21 15.82 -53.40
C ASN A 33 17.09 16.38 -52.50
N PRO A 34 15.78 16.17 -52.78
CA PRO A 34 14.70 16.73 -51.95
C PRO A 34 14.36 15.81 -50.79
N ALA A 35 15.37 15.34 -50.06
CA ALA A 35 15.16 14.58 -48.82
C ALA A 35 16.03 15.14 -47.70
N LEU A 36 15.95 16.44 -47.47
CA LEU A 36 16.20 16.99 -46.14
C LEU A 36 14.93 16.80 -45.37
N GLY A 37 14.76 15.61 -44.78
CA GLY A 37 13.73 15.39 -43.73
C GLY A 37 13.85 16.50 -42.71
N LEU A 38 12.71 17.04 -42.29
CA LEU A 38 12.68 17.97 -41.15
C LEU A 38 13.45 17.30 -40.00
N PRO A 39 14.31 18.04 -39.28
CA PRO A 39 15.09 17.45 -38.20
C PRO A 39 14.09 16.81 -37.21
N VAL A 40 14.38 15.60 -36.78
CA VAL A 40 13.57 14.89 -35.78
C VAL A 40 13.44 15.80 -34.56
N PRO A 41 12.23 16.08 -34.09
CA PRO A 41 12.04 16.89 -32.88
C PRO A 41 12.87 16.37 -31.71
N ALA A 42 13.43 17.28 -30.89
CA ALA A 42 14.32 16.88 -29.80
C ALA A 42 13.66 15.92 -28.82
N TYR A 43 12.36 16.07 -28.52
CA TYR A 43 11.65 15.15 -27.62
C TYR A 43 11.55 13.70 -28.12
N LYS A 44 11.77 13.45 -29.42
CA LYS A 44 11.81 12.10 -30.02
C LYS A 44 13.23 11.52 -30.12
N ASN A 45 14.24 12.26 -29.68
CA ASN A 45 15.61 11.78 -29.69
C ASN A 45 15.99 11.19 -28.34
N ALA A 46 16.09 9.87 -28.27
CA ALA A 46 16.42 9.13 -27.05
C ALA A 46 17.84 9.38 -26.52
N ASP A 47 18.74 9.96 -27.34
CA ASP A 47 20.11 10.30 -26.91
C ASP A 47 20.17 11.57 -26.03
N LEU A 48 19.07 12.33 -25.94
CA LEU A 48 18.97 13.52 -25.09
C LEU A 48 18.44 13.15 -23.70
N SER A 49 18.80 13.99 -22.71
CA SER A 49 18.23 13.82 -21.36
C SER A 49 16.72 14.01 -21.34
N ASP A 50 16.03 13.35 -20.41
CA ASP A 50 14.57 13.45 -20.25
C ASP A 50 14.12 14.89 -20.03
N GLU A 51 14.90 15.70 -19.31
CA GLU A 51 14.63 17.10 -19.08
C GLU A 51 14.69 17.91 -20.38
N ALA A 52 15.70 17.68 -21.23
CA ALA A 52 15.81 18.37 -22.53
C ALA A 52 14.69 17.97 -23.48
N ARG A 53 14.30 16.71 -23.48
CA ARG A 53 13.17 16.17 -24.25
C ARG A 53 11.85 16.76 -23.76
N LEU A 54 11.66 16.83 -22.43
CA LEU A 54 10.50 17.42 -21.79
C LEU A 54 10.30 18.89 -22.17
N GLU A 55 11.35 19.71 -22.10
CA GLU A 55 11.27 21.14 -22.45
C GLU A 55 10.89 21.34 -23.92
N ASP A 56 11.49 20.57 -24.84
CA ASP A 56 11.14 20.63 -26.27
C ASP A 56 9.67 20.25 -26.48
N LEU A 57 9.19 19.15 -25.85
CA LEU A 57 7.82 18.69 -25.97
C LEU A 57 6.82 19.73 -25.42
N LEU A 58 7.04 20.21 -24.20
CA LEU A 58 6.16 21.16 -23.51
C LEU A 58 6.02 22.46 -24.32
N SER A 59 7.12 22.95 -24.94
CA SER A 59 7.12 24.13 -25.79
C SER A 59 6.27 23.97 -27.06
N ARG A 60 6.04 22.74 -27.52
CA ARG A 60 5.26 22.43 -28.73
C ARG A 60 3.79 22.18 -28.45
N MET A 61 3.42 21.94 -27.18
CA MET A 61 2.07 21.60 -26.78
C MET A 61 1.14 22.83 -26.82
N THR A 62 -0.06 22.63 -27.32
CA THR A 62 -1.17 23.58 -27.15
C THR A 62 -1.77 23.46 -25.74
N LEU A 63 -2.48 24.50 -25.28
CA LEU A 63 -3.19 24.43 -24.01
C LEU A 63 -4.14 23.21 -23.93
N ALA A 64 -4.80 22.86 -25.04
CA ALA A 64 -5.69 21.70 -25.09
C ALA A 64 -4.95 20.38 -24.87
N GLU A 65 -3.77 20.21 -25.43
CA GLU A 65 -2.93 19.03 -25.22
C GLU A 65 -2.35 18.96 -23.80
N LYS A 66 -1.98 20.11 -23.22
CA LYS A 66 -1.55 20.21 -21.82
C LYS A 66 -2.67 19.77 -20.87
N ILE A 67 -3.88 20.31 -21.01
CA ILE A 67 -5.06 19.90 -20.21
C ILE A 67 -5.38 18.42 -20.44
N GLY A 68 -5.17 17.90 -21.66
CA GLY A 68 -5.30 16.48 -21.97
C GLY A 68 -4.41 15.61 -21.08
N GLN A 69 -3.15 16.02 -20.82
CA GLN A 69 -2.26 15.28 -19.93
C GLN A 69 -2.72 15.28 -18.47
N MET A 70 -3.46 16.29 -18.03
CA MET A 70 -4.06 16.38 -16.70
C MET A 70 -5.37 15.58 -16.58
N SER A 71 -5.81 14.88 -17.62
CA SER A 71 -7.10 14.20 -17.71
C SER A 71 -6.93 12.69 -17.79
N GLN A 72 -7.45 11.98 -16.80
CA GLN A 72 -7.52 10.50 -16.77
C GLN A 72 -8.94 10.04 -17.07
N TYR A 73 -9.07 8.91 -17.79
CA TYR A 73 -10.36 8.27 -18.11
C TYR A 73 -10.29 6.79 -17.72
N VAL A 74 -11.44 6.15 -17.49
CA VAL A 74 -11.47 4.66 -17.32
C VAL A 74 -11.35 3.96 -18.68
N GLY A 75 -10.87 2.71 -18.66
CA GLY A 75 -10.70 1.90 -19.86
C GLY A 75 -12.00 1.78 -20.69
N PRO A 76 -11.93 1.91 -22.04
CA PRO A 76 -13.11 1.88 -22.92
C PRO A 76 -13.92 0.60 -22.80
N LYS A 77 -13.30 -0.58 -22.60
CA LYS A 77 -14.03 -1.84 -22.38
C LYS A 77 -14.88 -1.79 -21.10
N HIS A 78 -14.39 -1.12 -20.06
CA HIS A 78 -15.15 -0.89 -18.83
C HIS A 78 -16.35 0.00 -19.09
N ILE A 79 -16.16 1.13 -19.79
CA ILE A 79 -17.25 2.04 -20.19
C ILE A 79 -18.29 1.30 -21.03
N ALA A 80 -17.87 0.57 -22.05
CA ALA A 80 -18.76 -0.18 -22.93
C ALA A 80 -19.58 -1.25 -22.18
N ARG A 81 -19.01 -1.88 -21.15
CA ARG A 81 -19.72 -2.82 -20.28
C ARG A 81 -20.80 -2.10 -19.46
N SER A 82 -20.47 -0.95 -18.91
CA SER A 82 -21.42 -0.14 -18.15
C SER A 82 -22.55 0.37 -19.03
N GLU A 83 -22.27 0.84 -20.25
CA GLU A 83 -23.26 1.27 -21.25
C GLU A 83 -24.29 0.19 -21.59
N LYS A 84 -23.90 -1.09 -21.55
CA LYS A 84 -24.80 -2.23 -21.83
C LYS A 84 -25.67 -2.63 -20.63
N ASN A 85 -25.16 -2.45 -19.42
CA ASN A 85 -25.73 -3.08 -18.22
C ASN A 85 -26.50 -2.12 -17.31
N LEU A 86 -26.40 -0.81 -17.53
CA LEU A 86 -26.96 0.20 -16.65
C LEU A 86 -27.89 1.15 -17.43
N THR A 87 -28.98 1.56 -16.82
CA THR A 87 -29.82 2.65 -17.31
C THR A 87 -29.13 3.99 -17.09
N LEU A 88 -29.53 5.02 -17.86
CA LEU A 88 -28.96 6.37 -17.71
C LEU A 88 -29.18 6.95 -16.30
N GLU A 89 -30.26 6.58 -15.61
CA GLU A 89 -30.53 7.01 -14.24
C GLU A 89 -29.65 6.29 -13.21
N GLU A 90 -29.49 4.98 -13.35
CA GLU A 90 -28.53 4.20 -12.55
C GLU A 90 -27.10 4.71 -12.73
N MET A 91 -26.76 5.07 -13.95
CA MET A 91 -25.47 5.63 -14.32
C MET A 91 -25.20 6.99 -13.67
N LYS A 92 -26.21 7.84 -13.58
CA LYS A 92 -26.13 9.16 -12.92
C LYS A 92 -26.12 9.05 -11.39
N ALA A 93 -26.75 8.01 -10.86
CA ALA A 93 -26.88 7.76 -9.43
C ALA A 93 -25.66 7.06 -8.82
N SER A 94 -24.77 6.51 -9.63
CA SER A 94 -23.66 5.67 -9.18
C SER A 94 -22.31 6.36 -9.40
N ASP A 95 -21.69 6.81 -8.33
CA ASP A 95 -20.29 7.29 -8.35
C ASP A 95 -19.27 6.18 -8.68
N ALA A 96 -19.69 4.91 -8.62
CA ALA A 96 -18.79 3.76 -8.71
C ALA A 96 -18.62 3.19 -10.12
N PHE A 97 -19.37 3.63 -11.12
CA PHE A 97 -19.28 3.11 -12.48
C PHE A 97 -18.67 4.15 -13.41
N GLY A 98 -17.45 3.89 -13.86
CA GLY A 98 -16.75 4.72 -14.84
C GLY A 98 -17.56 4.86 -16.11
N MET A 99 -18.43 5.85 -16.14
CA MET A 99 -19.31 6.17 -17.24
C MET A 99 -19.41 7.64 -17.47
N TYR A 100 -19.54 7.96 -18.72
CA TYR A 100 -19.62 9.36 -19.16
C TYR A 100 -20.92 9.58 -19.92
N PRO A 101 -21.95 10.17 -19.30
CA PRO A 101 -23.24 10.41 -19.97
C PRO A 101 -23.12 11.23 -21.27
N SER A 102 -22.03 11.98 -21.42
CA SER A 102 -21.78 12.86 -22.58
C SER A 102 -20.76 12.29 -23.58
N LEU A 103 -20.21 11.10 -23.34
CA LEU A 103 -19.14 10.54 -24.16
C LEU A 103 -19.28 9.00 -24.23
N HIS A 104 -19.61 8.49 -25.40
CA HIS A 104 -19.67 7.06 -25.66
C HIS A 104 -18.28 6.42 -25.79
N SER A 105 -18.16 5.17 -25.40
CA SER A 105 -16.93 4.38 -25.53
C SER A 105 -16.36 4.38 -26.97
N SER A 106 -17.23 4.35 -27.97
CA SER A 106 -16.86 4.44 -29.39
C SER A 106 -16.23 5.75 -29.83
N GLN A 107 -16.38 6.83 -29.06
CA GLN A 107 -15.81 8.16 -29.36
C GLN A 107 -14.43 8.36 -28.71
N ILE A 108 -14.05 7.50 -27.78
CA ILE A 108 -12.76 7.60 -27.05
C ILE A 108 -11.56 7.65 -28.00
N PRO A 109 -11.47 6.82 -29.07
CA PRO A 109 -10.36 6.89 -30.01
C PRO A 109 -10.13 8.27 -30.60
N ASP A 110 -11.21 9.00 -30.95
CA ASP A 110 -11.08 10.34 -31.54
C ASP A 110 -10.63 11.38 -30.50
N VAL A 111 -11.06 11.23 -29.25
CA VAL A 111 -10.60 12.10 -28.14
C VAL A 111 -9.10 11.87 -27.85
N ILE A 112 -8.62 10.63 -27.92
CA ILE A 112 -7.18 10.30 -27.80
C ILE A 112 -6.38 10.92 -28.95
N ARG A 113 -6.79 10.74 -30.21
CA ARG A 113 -6.15 11.35 -31.41
C ARG A 113 -6.11 12.87 -31.35
N ALA A 114 -7.11 13.49 -30.71
CA ALA A 114 -7.15 14.92 -30.47
C ALA A 114 -6.21 15.38 -29.33
N GLY A 115 -5.47 14.48 -28.67
CA GLY A 115 -4.57 14.78 -27.56
C GLY A 115 -5.26 15.24 -26.28
N ARG A 116 -6.54 14.86 -26.07
CA ARG A 116 -7.35 15.31 -24.94
C ARG A 116 -7.41 14.34 -23.76
N ILE A 117 -6.72 13.20 -23.86
CA ILE A 117 -6.60 12.20 -22.79
C ILE A 117 -5.12 11.89 -22.64
N GLY A 118 -4.59 12.02 -21.43
CA GLY A 118 -3.19 11.71 -21.11
C GLY A 118 -3.01 10.40 -20.35
N SER A 119 -4.09 9.90 -19.75
CA SER A 119 -4.03 8.73 -18.87
C SER A 119 -5.33 7.92 -18.91
N PHE A 120 -5.20 6.61 -18.65
CA PHE A 120 -6.32 5.72 -18.39
C PHE A 120 -6.12 5.02 -17.06
N LEU A 121 -7.23 4.65 -16.40
CA LEU A 121 -7.21 3.78 -15.24
C LEU A 121 -8.02 2.49 -15.51
N HIS A 122 -7.64 1.41 -14.82
CA HIS A 122 -8.31 0.10 -14.88
C HIS A 122 -8.44 -0.47 -16.30
N VAL A 123 -7.39 -0.34 -17.10
CA VAL A 123 -7.23 -1.14 -18.32
C VAL A 123 -6.62 -2.47 -17.91
N THR A 124 -7.42 -3.52 -17.93
CA THR A 124 -7.06 -4.87 -17.42
C THR A 124 -6.73 -5.88 -18.51
N ASP A 125 -6.63 -5.42 -19.75
CA ASP A 125 -6.41 -6.24 -20.94
C ASP A 125 -5.25 -5.66 -21.75
N PRO A 126 -4.14 -6.39 -21.95
CA PRO A 126 -2.97 -5.89 -22.66
C PRO A 126 -3.23 -5.58 -24.14
N GLU A 127 -4.19 -6.27 -24.80
CA GLU A 127 -4.59 -5.93 -26.16
C GLU A 127 -5.29 -4.57 -26.21
N GLU A 128 -6.13 -4.27 -25.22
CA GLU A 128 -6.75 -2.94 -25.08
C GLU A 128 -5.70 -1.87 -24.81
N ALA A 129 -4.75 -2.11 -23.92
CA ALA A 129 -3.64 -1.20 -23.63
C ALA A 129 -2.85 -0.88 -24.90
N ASN A 130 -2.45 -1.90 -25.67
CA ASN A 130 -1.77 -1.75 -26.95
C ASN A 130 -2.60 -0.96 -27.98
N LEU A 131 -3.91 -1.18 -28.02
CA LEU A 131 -4.83 -0.46 -28.92
C LEU A 131 -4.89 1.03 -28.56
N LEU A 132 -4.98 1.36 -27.28
CA LEU A 132 -5.01 2.75 -26.80
C LEU A 132 -3.69 3.48 -27.12
N GLN A 133 -2.56 2.81 -26.94
CA GLN A 133 -1.25 3.37 -27.30
C GLN A 133 -1.12 3.62 -28.81
N ARG A 134 -1.69 2.75 -29.67
CA ARG A 134 -1.74 3.02 -31.12
C ARG A 134 -2.52 4.28 -31.43
N TYR A 135 -3.70 4.49 -30.81
CA TYR A 135 -4.46 5.73 -31.01
C TYR A 135 -3.70 6.97 -30.54
N ALA A 136 -2.94 6.86 -29.44
CA ALA A 136 -2.12 7.96 -28.95
C ALA A 136 -0.98 8.31 -29.93
N SER A 137 -0.36 7.31 -30.54
CA SER A 137 0.70 7.51 -31.56
C SER A 137 0.20 8.23 -32.83
N GLU A 138 -1.09 8.14 -33.13
CA GLU A 138 -1.75 8.83 -34.25
C GLU A 138 -2.06 10.31 -33.95
N SER A 139 -1.89 10.77 -32.71
CA SER A 139 -2.09 12.17 -32.34
C SER A 139 -0.97 13.07 -32.89
N ARG A 140 -1.18 14.39 -32.93
CA ARG A 140 -0.24 15.37 -33.50
C ARG A 140 1.19 15.26 -32.95
N LEU A 141 1.32 15.04 -31.64
CA LEU A 141 2.63 14.90 -30.96
C LEU A 141 3.00 13.46 -30.66
N GLY A 142 2.07 12.50 -30.78
CA GLY A 142 2.30 11.10 -30.47
C GLY A 142 2.68 10.84 -29.00
N ILE A 143 2.13 11.65 -28.06
CA ILE A 143 2.41 11.48 -26.63
C ILE A 143 1.77 10.18 -26.15
N PRO A 144 2.54 9.23 -25.58
CA PRO A 144 2.00 7.97 -25.07
C PRO A 144 1.08 8.19 -23.87
N LEU A 145 0.19 7.25 -23.63
CA LEU A 145 -0.73 7.25 -22.49
C LEU A 145 -0.06 6.66 -21.26
N LEU A 146 -0.36 7.23 -20.09
CA LEU A 146 -0.01 6.64 -18.80
C LEU A 146 -1.22 5.81 -18.32
N ILE A 147 -1.04 4.50 -18.13
CA ILE A 147 -2.11 3.60 -17.71
C ILE A 147 -1.88 3.22 -16.24
N GLY A 148 -2.86 3.55 -15.39
CA GLY A 148 -2.84 3.28 -13.97
C GLY A 148 -3.81 2.16 -13.56
N ILE A 149 -3.46 1.42 -12.50
CA ILE A 149 -4.28 0.34 -11.96
C ILE A 149 -4.11 0.24 -10.44
N ASP A 150 -5.16 -0.17 -9.71
CA ASP A 150 -5.05 -0.52 -8.30
C ASP A 150 -4.48 -1.94 -8.15
N ALA A 151 -3.18 -2.03 -7.95
CA ALA A 151 -2.47 -3.27 -7.65
C ALA A 151 -2.03 -3.28 -6.18
N ILE A 152 -3.00 -3.35 -5.26
CA ILE A 152 -2.80 -3.14 -3.82
C ILE A 152 -1.93 -4.23 -3.19
N HIS A 153 -2.14 -5.49 -3.56
CA HIS A 153 -1.37 -6.64 -3.08
C HIS A 153 -1.27 -7.70 -4.20
N GLY A 154 -0.61 -7.34 -5.27
CA GLY A 154 -0.60 -8.01 -6.57
C GLY A 154 -1.53 -7.32 -7.56
N ASN A 155 -1.46 -7.69 -8.83
CA ASN A 155 -2.28 -7.11 -9.89
C ASN A 155 -3.71 -7.68 -9.87
N GLY A 156 -4.38 -7.66 -8.71
CA GLY A 156 -5.62 -8.36 -8.40
C GLY A 156 -6.84 -8.02 -9.27
N LEU A 157 -6.82 -6.89 -9.97
CA LEU A 157 -7.85 -6.52 -10.95
C LEU A 157 -7.67 -7.21 -12.31
N VAL A 158 -6.57 -7.93 -12.51
CA VAL A 158 -6.29 -8.73 -13.72
C VAL A 158 -6.46 -10.21 -13.40
N ARG A 159 -7.21 -10.92 -14.25
CA ARG A 159 -7.43 -12.36 -14.08
C ARG A 159 -6.14 -13.14 -14.33
N GLY A 160 -5.79 -14.03 -13.40
CA GLY A 160 -4.59 -14.86 -13.47
C GLY A 160 -3.36 -14.21 -12.84
N ALA A 161 -3.51 -13.07 -12.17
CA ALA A 161 -2.43 -12.43 -11.41
C ALA A 161 -2.11 -13.19 -10.12
N THR A 162 -0.91 -12.98 -9.60
CA THR A 162 -0.53 -13.41 -8.26
C THR A 162 -1.21 -12.52 -7.23
N ILE A 163 -1.95 -13.14 -6.31
CA ILE A 163 -2.58 -12.44 -5.19
C ILE A 163 -1.75 -12.70 -3.94
N TYR A 164 -0.97 -11.70 -3.56
CA TYR A 164 -0.21 -11.71 -2.31
C TYR A 164 -1.13 -11.49 -1.11
N PRO A 165 -0.68 -11.75 0.12
CA PRO A 165 -1.38 -11.32 1.33
C PRO A 165 -1.73 -9.83 1.28
N SER A 166 -2.84 -9.43 1.91
CA SER A 166 -3.21 -8.01 2.02
C SER A 166 -2.16 -7.21 2.82
N PRO A 167 -2.10 -5.88 2.69
CA PRO A 167 -1.10 -5.05 3.38
C PRO A 167 -1.05 -5.26 4.89
N ILE A 168 -2.21 -5.46 5.57
CA ILE A 168 -2.23 -5.76 7.00
C ILE A 168 -1.55 -7.10 7.32
N THR A 169 -1.70 -8.10 6.44
CA THR A 169 -1.01 -9.40 6.57
C THR A 169 0.48 -9.25 6.27
N MET A 170 0.84 -8.46 5.26
CA MET A 170 2.25 -8.15 4.96
C MET A 170 2.91 -7.47 6.15
N ALA A 171 2.24 -6.50 6.78
CA ALA A 171 2.73 -5.81 7.97
C ALA A 171 2.93 -6.78 9.14
N SER A 172 2.04 -7.76 9.31
CA SER A 172 2.18 -8.81 10.35
C SER A 172 3.43 -9.67 10.17
N SER A 173 4.01 -9.74 8.97
CA SER A 173 5.27 -10.45 8.73
C SER A 173 6.48 -9.69 9.29
N TRP A 174 6.42 -8.38 9.42
CA TRP A 174 7.55 -7.51 9.77
C TRP A 174 8.79 -7.76 8.91
N ASN A 175 8.60 -8.17 7.64
CA ASN A 175 9.65 -8.56 6.72
C ASN A 175 9.67 -7.63 5.49
N LEU A 176 10.46 -6.56 5.58
CA LEU A 176 10.57 -5.55 4.53
C LEU A 176 11.09 -6.11 3.20
N ASP A 177 11.99 -7.11 3.25
CA ASP A 177 12.59 -7.69 2.06
C ASP A 177 11.57 -8.50 1.24
N LEU A 178 10.72 -9.29 1.91
CA LEU A 178 9.64 -10.00 1.23
C LEU A 178 8.56 -9.05 0.68
N VAL A 179 8.26 -7.97 1.40
CA VAL A 179 7.32 -6.93 0.92
C VAL A 179 7.89 -6.23 -0.31
N ARG A 180 9.18 -5.86 -0.29
CA ARG A 180 9.88 -5.30 -1.45
C ARG A 180 9.87 -6.28 -2.62
N GLN A 181 10.18 -7.56 -2.39
CA GLN A 181 10.19 -8.58 -3.43
C GLN A 181 8.81 -8.77 -4.07
N SER A 182 7.74 -8.86 -3.28
CA SER A 182 6.37 -8.96 -3.79
C SER A 182 5.98 -7.76 -4.64
N SER A 183 6.51 -6.59 -4.33
CA SER A 183 6.28 -5.35 -5.08
C SER A 183 7.03 -5.32 -6.41
N VAL A 184 8.28 -5.84 -6.46
CA VAL A 184 9.03 -6.06 -7.72
C VAL A 184 8.25 -7.00 -8.64
N GLU A 185 7.75 -8.10 -8.11
CA GLU A 185 6.98 -9.10 -8.84
C GLU A 185 5.64 -8.53 -9.33
N THR A 186 4.95 -7.74 -8.49
CA THR A 186 3.73 -7.00 -8.85
C THR A 186 3.99 -6.03 -9.99
N ALA A 187 5.10 -5.28 -9.96
CA ALA A 187 5.47 -4.34 -11.02
C ALA A 187 5.63 -5.06 -12.37
N ARG A 188 6.29 -6.22 -12.38
CA ARG A 188 6.45 -7.04 -13.59
C ARG A 188 5.09 -7.49 -14.16
N GLU A 189 4.17 -7.97 -13.30
CA GLU A 189 2.83 -8.37 -13.73
C GLU A 189 2.01 -7.17 -14.24
N VAL A 190 2.14 -6.00 -13.62
CA VAL A 190 1.49 -4.76 -14.07
C VAL A 190 2.02 -4.35 -15.45
N ARG A 191 3.34 -4.36 -15.66
CA ARG A 191 3.98 -3.98 -16.93
C ARG A 191 3.56 -4.86 -18.09
N VAL A 192 3.60 -6.19 -17.95
CA VAL A 192 3.23 -7.10 -19.05
C VAL A 192 1.75 -7.01 -19.42
N ASN A 193 0.91 -6.50 -18.52
CA ASN A 193 -0.51 -6.21 -18.79
C ASN A 193 -0.73 -4.81 -19.39
N GLY A 194 0.34 -4.04 -19.65
CA GLY A 194 0.28 -2.76 -20.35
C GLY A 194 0.01 -1.55 -19.47
N ALA A 195 0.00 -1.70 -18.14
CA ALA A 195 -0.02 -0.59 -17.20
C ALA A 195 1.41 -0.21 -16.76
N GLN A 196 1.61 1.05 -16.36
CA GLN A 196 2.91 1.57 -15.97
C GLN A 196 2.86 2.36 -14.65
N TRP A 197 1.71 2.38 -14.03
CA TRP A 197 1.43 3.14 -12.82
C TRP A 197 0.48 2.37 -11.92
N THR A 198 0.77 2.31 -10.62
CA THR A 198 -0.12 1.69 -9.64
C THR A 198 -0.48 2.63 -8.51
N PHE A 199 -1.74 2.54 -8.04
CA PHE A 199 -2.25 3.33 -6.93
C PHE A 199 -1.99 2.62 -5.59
N THR A 200 -0.70 2.38 -5.30
CA THR A 200 -0.19 1.75 -4.08
C THR A 200 1.22 2.30 -3.77
N PRO A 201 1.64 2.38 -2.48
CA PRO A 201 1.03 1.83 -1.27
C PRO A 201 -0.07 2.70 -0.66
N ASN A 202 -1.01 2.05 0.07
CA ASN A 202 -1.88 2.73 1.01
C ASN A 202 -1.14 2.85 2.35
N ILE A 203 -0.71 4.06 2.68
CA ILE A 203 0.02 4.40 3.91
C ILE A 203 -0.80 5.25 4.89
N ASP A 204 -2.13 5.10 4.83
CA ASP A 204 -3.02 5.61 5.87
C ASP A 204 -2.74 4.90 7.21
N ILE A 205 -2.78 5.64 8.31
CA ILE A 205 -2.69 5.09 9.67
C ILE A 205 -4.09 4.64 10.12
N ALA A 206 -4.26 3.36 10.39
CA ALA A 206 -5.55 2.78 10.78
C ALA A 206 -5.87 3.01 12.27
N ARG A 207 -6.47 4.14 12.61
CA ARG A 207 -6.82 4.50 13.99
C ARG A 207 -8.23 4.04 14.41
N ASP A 208 -9.13 3.78 13.47
CA ASP A 208 -10.50 3.32 13.76
C ASP A 208 -10.81 2.00 13.02
N PRO A 209 -10.79 0.85 13.72
CA PRO A 209 -11.04 -0.45 13.09
C PRO A 209 -12.49 -0.64 12.60
N ARG A 210 -13.41 0.29 12.83
CA ARG A 210 -14.73 0.30 12.18
C ARG A 210 -14.63 0.67 10.69
N TRP A 211 -13.58 1.40 10.31
CA TRP A 211 -13.30 1.72 8.92
C TRP A 211 -13.05 0.45 8.09
N GLY A 212 -13.67 0.38 6.92
CA GLY A 212 -13.66 -0.84 6.11
C GLY A 212 -12.31 -1.15 5.46
N ARG A 213 -11.43 -0.17 5.33
CA ARG A 213 -10.18 -0.27 4.57
C ARG A 213 -8.94 -0.58 5.42
N VAL A 214 -9.12 -0.98 6.68
CA VAL A 214 -7.98 -1.36 7.56
C VAL A 214 -7.10 -2.42 6.92
N GLY A 215 -7.70 -3.43 6.27
CA GLY A 215 -6.96 -4.50 5.57
C GLY A 215 -6.07 -4.02 4.42
N GLU A 216 -6.36 -2.83 3.86
CA GLU A 216 -5.57 -2.20 2.80
C GLU A 216 -4.35 -1.43 3.35
N THR A 217 -4.20 -1.29 4.68
CA THR A 217 -3.15 -0.53 5.37
C THR A 217 -2.14 -1.44 6.04
N PHE A 218 -1.02 -0.88 6.46
CA PHE A 218 0.00 -1.60 7.22
C PHE A 218 -0.20 -1.50 8.75
N GLY A 219 -1.36 -1.01 9.22
CA GLY A 219 -1.72 -0.98 10.64
C GLY A 219 -1.81 0.40 11.25
N GLU A 220 -1.62 0.47 12.57
CA GLU A 220 -1.87 1.66 13.38
C GLU A 220 -0.64 2.54 13.65
N ASP A 221 0.58 2.04 13.41
CA ASP A 221 1.83 2.65 13.81
C ASP A 221 2.49 3.39 12.63
N ASP A 222 2.87 4.65 12.86
CA ASP A 222 3.47 5.52 11.84
C ASP A 222 4.83 5.03 11.35
N PHE A 223 5.68 4.49 12.24
CA PHE A 223 6.99 3.97 11.87
C PHE A 223 6.88 2.69 11.04
N LEU A 224 6.07 1.69 11.47
CA LEU A 224 5.87 0.45 10.74
C LEU A 224 5.24 0.71 9.37
N VAL A 225 4.22 1.57 9.30
CA VAL A 225 3.55 1.94 8.04
C VAL A 225 4.53 2.63 7.09
N ALA A 226 5.40 3.52 7.62
CA ALA A 226 6.42 4.19 6.82
C ALA A 226 7.42 3.21 6.22
N GLU A 227 7.98 2.30 7.03
CA GLU A 227 8.98 1.31 6.57
C GLU A 227 8.37 0.34 5.54
N MET A 228 7.14 -0.15 5.76
CA MET A 228 6.41 -1.00 4.81
C MET A 228 6.09 -0.25 3.52
N GLY A 229 5.65 1.01 3.62
CA GLY A 229 5.39 1.88 2.47
C GLY A 229 6.63 2.12 1.62
N VAL A 230 7.78 2.40 2.26
CA VAL A 230 9.08 2.55 1.58
C VAL A 230 9.47 1.26 0.86
N ALA A 231 9.34 0.09 1.52
CA ALA A 231 9.66 -1.19 0.89
C ALA A 231 8.82 -1.46 -0.38
N VAL A 232 7.53 -1.08 -0.36
CA VAL A 232 6.65 -1.17 -1.54
C VAL A 232 7.11 -0.23 -2.65
N ILE A 233 7.41 1.04 -2.32
CA ILE A 233 7.85 2.05 -3.30
C ILE A 233 9.16 1.62 -3.96
N GLU A 234 10.14 1.19 -3.16
CA GLU A 234 11.42 0.69 -3.65
C GLU A 234 11.26 -0.53 -4.57
N GLY A 235 10.36 -1.46 -4.23
CA GLY A 235 10.07 -2.62 -5.06
C GLY A 235 9.40 -2.27 -6.38
N LEU A 236 8.44 -1.36 -6.38
CA LEU A 236 7.71 -0.94 -7.59
C LEU A 236 8.58 -0.10 -8.53
N GLN A 237 9.34 0.85 -7.98
CA GLN A 237 10.10 1.83 -8.76
C GLN A 237 11.59 1.45 -8.96
N GLN A 238 12.15 0.56 -8.13
CA GLN A 238 13.54 0.07 -8.21
C GLN A 238 14.57 1.19 -8.48
N GLY A 239 14.48 2.25 -7.69
CA GLY A 239 15.33 3.45 -7.86
C GLY A 239 14.74 4.46 -8.85
N ASN A 240 15.47 4.75 -9.94
CA ASN A 240 15.13 5.81 -10.89
C ASN A 240 14.52 5.32 -12.22
N PHE A 241 13.86 4.18 -12.23
CA PHE A 241 13.33 3.56 -13.45
C PHE A 241 14.39 3.12 -14.45
N ASP A 242 15.55 2.67 -13.96
CA ASP A 242 16.69 2.26 -14.79
C ASP A 242 16.59 0.78 -15.25
N GLU A 243 15.65 0.00 -14.71
CA GLU A 243 15.46 -1.41 -15.03
C GLU A 243 14.12 -1.69 -15.73
N GLU A 244 14.06 -2.74 -16.52
CA GLU A 244 12.82 -3.20 -17.15
C GLU A 244 11.83 -3.72 -16.10
N GLY A 245 10.54 -3.47 -16.32
CA GLY A 245 9.46 -3.97 -15.45
C GLY A 245 9.04 -3.04 -14.33
N GLN A 246 9.64 -1.86 -14.21
CA GLN A 246 9.29 -0.86 -13.18
C GLN A 246 7.98 -0.13 -13.47
N VAL A 247 7.29 0.30 -12.41
CA VAL A 247 6.06 1.08 -12.48
C VAL A 247 6.10 2.24 -11.48
N LEU A 248 5.35 3.29 -11.75
CA LEU A 248 5.16 4.38 -10.78
C LEU A 248 4.38 3.87 -9.58
N ALA A 249 4.83 4.18 -8.38
CA ALA A 249 4.10 4.04 -7.12
C ALA A 249 3.26 5.30 -6.84
N THR A 250 2.23 5.16 -6.02
CA THR A 250 1.41 6.25 -5.51
C THR A 250 1.24 6.14 -4.00
N ALA A 251 1.80 7.07 -3.25
CA ALA A 251 1.51 7.16 -1.82
C ALA A 251 0.09 7.68 -1.63
N LYS A 252 -0.76 6.92 -0.93
CA LYS A 252 -2.17 7.27 -0.72
C LYS A 252 -2.65 6.88 0.68
N HIS A 253 -3.70 7.55 1.20
CA HIS A 253 -4.38 8.71 0.64
C HIS A 253 -3.94 9.94 1.45
N PHE A 254 -3.46 10.97 0.81
CA PHE A 254 -2.97 12.17 1.47
C PHE A 254 -4.13 13.13 1.79
N ILE A 255 -4.68 13.13 3.06
CA ILE A 255 -4.11 12.53 4.26
C ILE A 255 -5.18 12.13 5.27
N ALA A 256 -4.78 11.24 6.19
CA ALA A 256 -5.52 10.86 7.40
C ALA A 256 -6.83 10.07 7.15
N GLY A 257 -7.02 9.44 5.99
CA GLY A 257 -8.22 8.68 5.64
C GLY A 257 -8.55 7.53 6.60
N GLY A 258 -7.57 7.01 7.33
CA GLY A 258 -7.70 5.90 8.29
C GLY A 258 -8.12 6.29 9.71
N ASP A 259 -8.41 7.58 9.97
CA ASP A 259 -8.87 8.08 11.27
C ASP A 259 -10.24 8.79 11.21
N PRO A 260 -11.27 8.20 10.56
CA PRO A 260 -12.55 8.84 10.35
C PRO A 260 -13.33 9.05 11.65
N SER A 261 -14.01 10.18 11.79
CA SER A 261 -14.72 10.58 13.02
C SER A 261 -15.70 9.55 13.58
N ASN A 262 -16.24 8.66 12.76
CA ASN A 262 -17.23 7.66 13.13
C ASN A 262 -17.00 6.28 12.46
N GLY A 263 -15.82 6.04 11.94
CA GLY A 263 -15.47 4.81 11.24
C GLY A 263 -15.99 4.73 9.79
N LEU A 264 -16.71 5.74 9.30
CA LEU A 264 -17.24 5.74 7.92
C LEU A 264 -16.20 6.29 6.93
N ASN A 265 -16.07 5.65 5.79
CA ASN A 265 -15.24 6.15 4.70
C ASN A 265 -15.70 7.56 4.26
N LEU A 266 -14.79 8.45 3.89
CA LEU A 266 -15.04 9.86 3.54
C LEU A 266 -15.50 10.76 4.69
N SER A 267 -15.58 10.28 5.93
CA SER A 267 -15.96 11.12 7.06
C SER A 267 -14.93 12.21 7.38
N PRO A 268 -15.34 13.31 8.00
CA PRO A 268 -14.45 14.37 8.46
C PRO A 268 -13.34 13.89 9.38
N MET A 269 -12.16 14.53 9.28
CA MET A 269 -11.01 14.35 10.16
C MET A 269 -10.76 15.63 10.93
N ASP A 270 -11.15 15.66 12.19
CA ASP A 270 -10.90 16.80 13.09
C ASP A 270 -9.65 16.50 13.93
N LEU A 271 -8.49 16.90 13.43
CA LEU A 271 -7.17 16.57 13.96
C LEU A 271 -6.38 17.83 14.28
N SER A 272 -5.68 17.81 15.42
CA SER A 272 -4.72 18.88 15.69
C SER A 272 -3.57 18.87 14.67
N ILE A 273 -2.95 20.02 14.43
CA ILE A 273 -1.74 20.09 13.60
C ILE A 273 -0.63 19.19 14.17
N ARG A 274 -0.56 19.02 15.49
CA ARG A 274 0.37 18.09 16.15
C ARG A 274 0.09 16.64 15.73
N SER A 275 -1.17 16.17 15.78
CA SER A 275 -1.50 14.81 15.38
C SER A 275 -1.24 14.57 13.89
N LEU A 276 -1.47 15.58 13.04
CA LEU A 276 -1.08 15.48 11.64
C LEU A 276 0.44 15.29 11.48
N ARG A 277 1.25 16.12 12.17
CA ARG A 277 2.71 16.10 12.04
C ARG A 277 3.38 14.90 12.73
N GLU A 278 2.84 14.41 13.86
CA GLU A 278 3.45 13.32 14.63
C GLU A 278 2.92 11.94 14.22
N ASP A 279 1.64 11.82 13.79
CA ASP A 279 1.04 10.51 13.50
C ASP A 279 0.85 10.27 11.99
N HIS A 280 0.42 11.27 11.21
CA HIS A 280 -0.04 11.06 9.83
C HIS A 280 0.95 11.50 8.75
N PHE A 281 1.78 12.50 9.00
CA PHE A 281 2.78 12.98 8.03
C PHE A 281 3.98 12.04 7.86
N PRO A 282 4.53 11.38 8.90
CA PRO A 282 5.78 10.63 8.78
C PRO A 282 5.78 9.57 7.66
N PRO A 283 4.73 8.76 7.43
CA PRO A 283 4.71 7.80 6.33
C PRO A 283 4.82 8.46 4.96
N PHE A 284 4.18 9.62 4.76
CA PHE A 284 4.22 10.34 3.49
C PHE A 284 5.56 11.05 3.27
N GLU A 285 6.12 11.67 4.29
CA GLU A 285 7.45 12.29 4.22
C GLU A 285 8.52 11.24 3.88
N ARG A 286 8.47 10.07 4.53
CA ARG A 286 9.37 8.94 4.24
C ARG A 286 9.15 8.40 2.81
N ALA A 287 7.92 8.31 2.34
CA ALA A 287 7.60 7.92 0.97
C ALA A 287 8.18 8.90 -0.08
N ILE A 288 8.12 10.21 0.20
CA ILE A 288 8.70 11.25 -0.67
C ILE A 288 10.21 11.15 -0.68
N ASN A 289 10.84 10.99 0.49
CA ASN A 289 12.28 10.80 0.61
C ASN A 289 12.76 9.50 -0.09
N ALA A 290 11.92 8.46 -0.14
CA ALA A 290 12.16 7.25 -0.94
C ALA A 290 11.91 7.43 -2.45
N GLY A 291 11.51 8.62 -2.89
CA GLY A 291 11.35 8.97 -4.31
C GLY A 291 10.02 8.55 -4.92
N VAL A 292 8.93 8.40 -4.15
CA VAL A 292 7.60 8.13 -4.72
C VAL A 292 7.25 9.17 -5.77
N PHE A 293 6.76 8.71 -6.93
CA PHE A 293 6.56 9.63 -8.06
C PHE A 293 5.16 10.23 -8.15
N SER A 294 4.17 9.63 -7.51
CA SER A 294 2.85 10.25 -7.39
C SER A 294 2.29 10.15 -5.97
N VAL A 295 1.41 11.11 -5.65
CA VAL A 295 0.65 11.16 -4.41
C VAL A 295 -0.82 11.30 -4.79
N MET A 296 -1.70 10.55 -4.11
CA MET A 296 -3.16 10.67 -4.28
C MET A 296 -3.76 11.38 -3.08
N ALA A 297 -4.52 12.46 -3.34
CA ALA A 297 -5.22 13.19 -2.28
C ALA A 297 -6.34 12.33 -1.68
N ALA A 298 -6.63 12.49 -0.40
CA ALA A 298 -7.65 11.70 0.31
C ALA A 298 -9.08 12.16 0.00
N HIS A 299 -10.04 11.24 0.09
CA HIS A 299 -11.47 11.53 -0.10
C HIS A 299 -12.06 12.52 0.90
N ASN A 300 -11.52 12.56 2.12
CA ASN A 300 -12.06 13.29 3.25
C ASN A 300 -11.67 14.78 3.24
N GLU A 301 -12.31 15.52 4.13
CA GLU A 301 -11.82 16.83 4.56
C GLU A 301 -10.97 16.69 5.83
N VAL A 302 -10.06 17.61 6.05
CA VAL A 302 -9.23 17.73 7.25
C VAL A 302 -9.44 19.12 7.85
N ASN A 303 -9.93 19.17 9.09
CA ASN A 303 -10.18 20.42 9.82
C ASN A 303 -11.08 21.41 9.03
N GLY A 304 -12.12 20.88 8.34
CA GLY A 304 -13.08 21.66 7.58
C GLY A 304 -12.69 21.97 6.12
N VAL A 305 -11.49 21.55 5.67
CA VAL A 305 -11.02 21.81 4.29
C VAL A 305 -10.88 20.47 3.53
N PRO A 306 -11.64 20.23 2.44
CA PRO A 306 -11.46 19.04 1.63
C PRO A 306 -10.02 18.88 1.15
N ALA A 307 -9.45 17.66 1.24
CA ALA A 307 -8.05 17.41 0.89
C ALA A 307 -7.74 17.88 -0.55
N HIS A 308 -8.68 17.72 -1.49
CA HIS A 308 -8.56 18.14 -2.88
C HIS A 308 -8.61 19.69 -3.11
N ALA A 309 -8.92 20.47 -2.08
CA ALA A 309 -8.91 21.93 -2.10
C ALA A 309 -7.99 22.53 -1.02
N ASN A 310 -7.19 21.69 -0.37
CA ASN A 310 -6.36 22.09 0.76
C ASN A 310 -4.97 22.53 0.31
N HIS A 311 -4.80 23.85 0.10
CA HIS A 311 -3.52 24.44 -0.30
C HIS A 311 -2.40 24.18 0.70
N PHE A 312 -2.71 24.24 2.01
CA PHE A 312 -1.72 23.94 3.06
C PHE A 312 -1.11 22.53 2.87
N LEU A 313 -1.96 21.52 2.66
CA LEU A 313 -1.47 20.15 2.47
C LEU A 313 -0.75 19.97 1.12
N LEU A 314 -1.39 20.37 0.01
CA LEU A 314 -0.94 20.03 -1.34
C LEU A 314 0.18 20.93 -1.87
N SER A 315 0.33 22.15 -1.34
CA SER A 315 1.35 23.09 -1.77
C SER A 315 2.37 23.38 -0.66
N GLU A 316 1.94 23.91 0.49
CA GLU A 316 2.88 24.32 1.52
C GLU A 316 3.63 23.13 2.13
N VAL A 317 2.91 22.07 2.56
CA VAL A 317 3.57 20.88 3.15
C VAL A 317 4.24 20.04 2.06
N LEU A 318 3.47 19.60 1.07
CA LEU A 318 3.96 18.61 0.11
C LEU A 318 5.07 19.17 -0.79
N ARG A 319 4.93 20.42 -1.28
CA ARG A 319 5.84 21.02 -2.25
C ARG A 319 6.93 21.88 -1.60
N ASP A 320 6.53 22.77 -0.68
CA ASP A 320 7.46 23.76 -0.13
C ASP A 320 8.26 23.20 1.04
N GLU A 321 7.65 22.41 1.96
CA GLU A 321 8.37 21.79 3.08
C GLU A 321 9.13 20.52 2.66
N TRP A 322 8.49 19.60 1.90
CA TRP A 322 9.06 18.27 1.59
C TRP A 322 9.69 18.15 0.20
N ASP A 323 9.68 19.22 -0.61
CA ASP A 323 10.28 19.27 -1.95
C ASP A 323 9.77 18.17 -2.91
N PHE A 324 8.50 17.78 -2.80
CA PHE A 324 7.90 16.78 -3.69
C PHE A 324 7.91 17.23 -5.14
N ARG A 325 8.55 16.47 -6.03
CA ARG A 325 8.76 16.79 -7.45
C ARG A 325 7.92 15.96 -8.42
N GLY A 326 7.16 14.99 -7.92
CA GLY A 326 6.22 14.21 -8.71
C GLY A 326 4.90 14.94 -8.98
N PHE A 327 3.84 14.21 -9.29
CA PHE A 327 2.51 14.79 -9.52
C PHE A 327 1.47 14.30 -8.50
N VAL A 328 0.47 15.16 -8.25
CA VAL A 328 -0.67 14.84 -7.38
C VAL A 328 -1.86 14.47 -8.24
N VAL A 329 -2.38 13.26 -8.07
CA VAL A 329 -3.62 12.81 -8.69
C VAL A 329 -4.78 12.95 -7.70
N SER A 330 -5.96 13.34 -8.19
CA SER A 330 -7.18 13.26 -7.38
C SER A 330 -7.59 11.81 -7.14
N ASP A 331 -8.36 11.55 -6.11
CA ASP A 331 -9.06 10.29 -5.98
C ASP A 331 -10.37 10.29 -6.80
N TRP A 332 -11.08 9.17 -6.84
CA TRP A 332 -12.23 8.87 -7.68
C TRP A 332 -13.35 9.90 -7.54
N MET A 333 -13.56 10.73 -8.58
CA MET A 333 -14.61 11.75 -8.66
C MET A 333 -14.54 12.85 -7.57
N ASP A 334 -13.42 13.03 -6.88
CA ASP A 334 -13.36 13.94 -5.73
C ASP A 334 -13.27 15.40 -6.09
N VAL A 335 -12.83 15.74 -7.29
CA VAL A 335 -12.99 17.12 -7.79
C VAL A 335 -14.46 17.46 -7.91
N GLU A 336 -15.30 16.56 -8.41
CA GLU A 336 -16.76 16.68 -8.48
C GLU A 336 -17.39 16.79 -7.09
N ARG A 337 -16.83 16.06 -6.11
CA ARG A 337 -17.34 16.04 -4.74
C ARG A 337 -17.13 17.34 -3.98
N LEU A 338 -16.22 18.22 -4.39
CA LEU A 338 -16.14 19.59 -3.86
C LEU A 338 -17.47 20.34 -4.04
N HIS A 339 -18.17 20.10 -5.16
CA HIS A 339 -19.50 20.64 -5.42
C HIS A 339 -20.60 19.76 -4.83
N THR A 340 -20.58 18.44 -5.11
CA THR A 340 -21.75 17.57 -4.88
C THR A 340 -21.83 17.08 -3.43
N TYR A 341 -20.70 16.90 -2.75
CA TYR A 341 -20.61 16.32 -1.40
C TYR A 341 -20.15 17.36 -0.36
N HIS A 342 -18.92 17.89 -0.49
CA HIS A 342 -18.36 18.85 0.47
C HIS A 342 -19.02 20.22 0.45
N ARG A 343 -19.65 20.61 -0.66
CA ARG A 343 -20.37 21.88 -0.81
C ARG A 343 -19.48 23.13 -0.64
N THR A 344 -18.19 23.01 -0.92
CA THR A 344 -17.23 24.13 -0.90
C THR A 344 -17.20 24.89 -2.21
N ALA A 345 -17.65 24.28 -3.32
CA ALA A 345 -17.75 24.88 -4.62
C ALA A 345 -19.22 25.05 -5.09
N GLU A 346 -19.61 26.22 -5.60
CA GLU A 346 -20.97 26.49 -6.08
C GLU A 346 -21.36 25.67 -7.32
N ASN A 347 -20.37 25.30 -8.13
CA ASN A 347 -20.54 24.54 -9.37
C ASN A 347 -19.22 23.79 -9.68
N PHE A 348 -19.26 22.88 -10.67
CA PHE A 348 -18.11 22.08 -11.03
C PHE A 348 -16.92 22.90 -11.56
N LYS A 349 -17.14 24.01 -12.23
CA LYS A 349 -16.03 24.88 -12.68
C LYS A 349 -15.29 25.50 -11.48
N GLU A 350 -16.03 25.91 -10.45
CA GLU A 350 -15.42 26.41 -9.21
C GLU A 350 -14.67 25.28 -8.45
N ALA A 351 -15.19 24.05 -8.48
CA ALA A 351 -14.50 22.87 -7.95
C ALA A 351 -13.16 22.62 -8.68
N VAL A 352 -13.14 22.69 -10.01
CA VAL A 352 -11.90 22.60 -10.81
C VAL A 352 -10.94 23.75 -10.45
N TYR A 353 -11.43 24.96 -10.25
CA TYR A 353 -10.60 26.09 -9.82
C TYR A 353 -9.95 25.81 -8.46
N GLN A 354 -10.73 25.40 -7.46
CA GLN A 354 -10.24 25.13 -6.12
C GLN A 354 -9.19 24.02 -6.14
N SER A 355 -9.46 22.91 -6.81
CA SER A 355 -8.56 21.75 -6.83
C SER A 355 -7.24 22.02 -7.55
N VAL A 356 -7.28 22.61 -8.75
CA VAL A 356 -6.07 22.91 -9.51
C VAL A 356 -5.23 24.00 -8.84
N SER A 357 -5.89 24.99 -8.23
CA SER A 357 -5.20 26.05 -7.49
C SER A 357 -4.58 25.56 -6.20
N ALA A 358 -5.17 24.54 -5.54
CA ALA A 358 -4.62 23.94 -4.33
C ALA A 358 -3.40 23.05 -4.60
N GLY A 359 -3.25 22.47 -5.80
CA GLY A 359 -2.10 21.64 -6.12
C GLY A 359 -2.40 20.33 -6.86
N ILE A 360 -3.66 20.01 -7.20
CA ILE A 360 -4.01 18.83 -8.00
C ILE A 360 -3.47 18.99 -9.43
N ASP A 361 -2.72 17.98 -9.91
CA ASP A 361 -2.09 17.95 -11.22
C ASP A 361 -2.81 17.06 -12.23
N MET A 362 -3.50 16.01 -11.76
CA MET A 362 -4.27 15.12 -12.62
C MET A 362 -5.65 14.82 -12.01
N HIS A 363 -6.68 14.92 -12.84
CA HIS A 363 -8.06 14.62 -12.48
C HIS A 363 -8.41 13.14 -12.73
N MET A 364 -8.82 12.44 -11.71
CA MET A 364 -9.44 11.12 -11.79
C MET A 364 -10.96 11.29 -11.52
N HIS A 365 -11.88 11.24 -12.50
CA HIS A 365 -11.67 10.99 -13.90
C HIS A 365 -12.80 11.58 -14.75
N GLY A 366 -12.56 11.64 -16.07
CA GLY A 366 -13.62 11.82 -17.07
C GLY A 366 -13.64 13.16 -17.79
N PRO A 367 -14.57 13.34 -18.76
CA PRO A 367 -14.54 14.43 -19.73
C PRO A 367 -14.93 15.80 -19.19
N LYS A 368 -15.60 15.85 -18.04
CA LYS A 368 -16.15 17.10 -17.49
C LYS A 368 -15.08 18.12 -17.09
N PHE A 369 -13.87 17.65 -16.76
CA PHE A 369 -12.77 18.50 -16.30
C PHE A 369 -12.18 19.41 -17.38
N PHE A 370 -12.13 18.97 -18.62
CA PHE A 370 -11.41 19.61 -19.72
C PHE A 370 -11.90 21.05 -20.03
N ASP A 371 -13.19 21.21 -20.34
CA ASP A 371 -13.72 22.52 -20.76
C ASP A 371 -13.76 23.57 -19.64
N PRO A 372 -14.13 23.24 -18.38
CA PRO A 372 -14.00 24.16 -17.25
C PRO A 372 -12.57 24.65 -17.05
N LEU A 373 -11.56 23.74 -17.04
CA LEU A 373 -10.17 24.14 -16.87
C LEU A 373 -9.69 25.04 -18.01
N ARG A 374 -10.01 24.69 -19.27
CA ARG A 374 -9.69 25.54 -20.43
C ARG A 374 -10.28 26.93 -20.30
N GLN A 375 -11.55 27.09 -19.86
CA GLN A 375 -12.17 28.36 -19.61
C GLN A 375 -11.49 29.16 -18.49
N LEU A 376 -11.11 28.51 -17.40
CA LEU A 376 -10.41 29.15 -16.28
C LEU A 376 -9.06 29.72 -16.71
N VAL A 377 -8.32 29.01 -17.56
CA VAL A 377 -7.05 29.50 -18.11
C VAL A 377 -7.30 30.64 -19.11
N THR A 378 -8.24 30.49 -20.05
CA THR A 378 -8.55 31.51 -21.04
C THR A 378 -9.02 32.83 -20.38
N ASN A 379 -9.71 32.72 -19.24
CA ASN A 379 -10.18 33.86 -18.46
C ASN A 379 -9.18 34.36 -17.40
N HIS A 380 -7.92 33.85 -17.44
CA HIS A 380 -6.82 34.23 -16.54
C HIS A 380 -7.10 34.00 -15.05
N ARG A 381 -8.04 33.11 -14.68
CA ARG A 381 -8.25 32.69 -13.30
C ARG A 381 -7.20 31.66 -12.85
N ILE A 382 -6.70 30.82 -13.75
CA ILE A 382 -5.55 29.94 -13.58
C ILE A 382 -4.51 30.34 -14.62
N SER A 383 -3.25 30.44 -14.22
CA SER A 383 -2.15 30.76 -15.14
C SER A 383 -1.75 29.57 -16.00
N GLU A 384 -1.26 29.79 -17.23
CA GLU A 384 -0.65 28.72 -18.03
C GLU A 384 0.58 28.12 -17.32
N ALA A 385 1.32 28.91 -16.55
CA ALA A 385 2.44 28.43 -15.76
C ALA A 385 2.02 27.36 -14.72
N ARG A 386 0.82 27.47 -14.12
CA ARG A 386 0.30 26.41 -13.24
C ARG A 386 -0.03 25.14 -14.02
N ILE A 387 -0.54 25.27 -15.24
CA ILE A 387 -0.77 24.11 -16.12
C ILE A 387 0.55 23.48 -16.52
N ASP A 388 1.56 24.27 -16.89
CA ASP A 388 2.90 23.75 -17.21
C ASP A 388 3.54 23.02 -16.02
N ALA A 389 3.38 23.58 -14.81
CA ALA A 389 3.86 22.94 -13.59
C ALA A 389 3.18 21.59 -13.32
N ALA A 390 1.88 21.46 -13.60
CA ALA A 390 1.15 20.20 -13.46
C ALA A 390 1.56 19.14 -14.49
N VAL A 391 1.73 19.57 -15.74
CA VAL A 391 2.02 18.67 -16.86
C VAL A 391 3.46 18.17 -16.84
N ARG A 392 4.39 18.98 -16.37
CA ARG A 392 5.83 18.70 -16.36
C ARG A 392 6.16 17.34 -15.70
N PRO A 393 5.77 17.04 -14.45
CA PRO A 393 6.07 15.73 -13.83
C PRO A 393 5.34 14.57 -14.52
N ILE A 394 4.16 14.78 -15.10
CA ILE A 394 3.42 13.75 -15.85
C ILE A 394 4.19 13.34 -17.12
N LEU A 395 4.71 14.31 -17.86
CA LEU A 395 5.53 14.04 -19.05
C LEU A 395 6.88 13.41 -18.68
N LEU A 396 7.50 13.89 -17.59
CA LEU A 396 8.75 13.33 -17.10
C LEU A 396 8.59 11.85 -16.72
N ALA A 397 7.48 11.49 -16.09
CA ALA A 397 7.13 10.08 -15.81
C ALA A 397 7.10 9.24 -17.09
N LYS A 398 6.49 9.75 -18.17
CA LYS A 398 6.40 9.05 -19.45
C LYS A 398 7.76 8.85 -20.13
N PHE A 399 8.68 9.81 -20.01
CA PHE A 399 10.05 9.67 -20.50
C PHE A 399 10.83 8.65 -19.69
N ARG A 400 10.84 8.77 -18.35
CA ARG A 400 11.56 7.85 -17.47
C ARG A 400 11.08 6.40 -17.56
N LEU A 401 9.78 6.18 -17.82
CA LEU A 401 9.23 4.84 -18.07
C LEU A 401 9.52 4.30 -19.48
N GLY A 402 10.23 5.04 -20.33
CA GLY A 402 10.58 4.63 -21.70
C GLY A 402 9.37 4.54 -22.65
N LEU A 403 8.24 5.22 -22.34
CA LEU A 403 7.00 5.08 -23.13
C LEU A 403 7.12 5.70 -24.52
N PHE A 404 7.99 6.66 -24.74
CA PHE A 404 8.25 7.24 -26.07
C PHE A 404 9.03 6.30 -26.97
N GLU A 405 9.77 5.36 -26.40
CA GLU A 405 10.54 4.31 -27.08
C GLU A 405 9.69 3.07 -27.29
N SER A 406 9.01 2.60 -26.24
CA SER A 406 8.19 1.40 -26.26
C SER A 406 6.97 1.52 -25.34
N ALA A 407 5.84 1.96 -25.92
CA ALA A 407 4.57 2.07 -25.18
C ALA A 407 3.71 0.80 -25.24
N GLN A 408 3.99 -0.14 -26.16
CA GLN A 408 3.23 -1.37 -26.32
C GLN A 408 3.98 -2.54 -25.66
N VAL A 409 3.22 -3.53 -25.20
CA VAL A 409 3.77 -4.73 -24.57
C VAL A 409 3.66 -5.93 -25.50
N ASP A 410 4.59 -6.90 -25.34
CA ASP A 410 4.52 -8.19 -26.03
C ASP A 410 3.52 -9.10 -25.29
N LEU A 411 2.49 -9.53 -26.02
CA LEU A 411 1.43 -10.40 -25.47
C LEU A 411 1.94 -11.80 -25.10
N SER A 412 3.10 -12.21 -25.60
CA SER A 412 3.70 -13.51 -25.27
C SER A 412 4.24 -13.54 -23.84
N ASP A 413 4.68 -12.40 -23.31
CA ASP A 413 5.28 -12.30 -21.97
C ASP A 413 4.26 -12.48 -20.84
N VAL A 414 3.00 -12.15 -21.10
CA VAL A 414 1.91 -12.28 -20.11
C VAL A 414 1.89 -13.68 -19.48
N LYS A 415 1.98 -14.73 -20.31
CA LYS A 415 1.89 -16.13 -19.83
C LYS A 415 3.10 -16.60 -19.07
N THR A 416 4.26 -15.97 -19.26
CA THR A 416 5.51 -16.36 -18.60
C THR A 416 5.71 -15.63 -17.29
N VAL A 417 5.15 -14.44 -17.15
CA VAL A 417 5.30 -13.58 -15.97
C VAL A 417 4.18 -13.82 -14.95
N MET A 418 2.91 -13.88 -15.42
CA MET A 418 1.75 -13.99 -14.54
C MET A 418 1.74 -15.28 -13.73
N PHE A 419 1.55 -15.18 -12.42
CA PHE A 419 1.43 -16.30 -11.47
C PHE A 419 2.50 -17.37 -11.65
N ASN A 420 3.74 -17.00 -11.96
CA ASN A 420 4.85 -17.92 -12.11
C ASN A 420 5.28 -18.51 -10.75
N LYS A 421 6.18 -19.50 -10.77
CA LYS A 421 6.60 -20.21 -9.55
C LYS A 421 7.32 -19.33 -8.54
N GLU A 422 8.10 -18.34 -8.99
CA GLU A 422 8.80 -17.41 -8.12
C GLU A 422 7.78 -16.56 -7.35
N HIS A 423 6.82 -15.96 -8.05
CA HIS A 423 5.75 -15.17 -7.46
C HIS A 423 4.90 -15.98 -6.46
N GLN A 424 4.58 -17.25 -6.80
CA GLN A 424 3.90 -18.16 -5.88
C GLN A 424 4.70 -18.42 -4.60
N GLN A 425 6.03 -18.58 -4.71
CA GLN A 425 6.89 -18.78 -3.54
C GLN A 425 6.90 -17.57 -2.62
N THR A 426 7.05 -16.37 -3.16
CA THR A 426 6.99 -15.12 -2.40
C THR A 426 5.63 -14.95 -1.72
N ALA A 427 4.52 -15.19 -2.43
CA ALA A 427 3.18 -15.11 -1.87
C ALA A 427 2.99 -16.11 -0.71
N LEU A 428 3.46 -17.35 -0.86
CA LEU A 428 3.38 -18.36 0.19
C LEU A 428 4.25 -18.00 1.40
N GLN A 429 5.45 -17.48 1.21
CA GLN A 429 6.33 -17.07 2.31
C GLN A 429 5.76 -15.90 3.09
N LEU A 430 5.22 -14.88 2.41
CA LEU A 430 4.53 -13.77 3.07
C LEU A 430 3.32 -14.26 3.89
N ALA A 431 2.52 -15.18 3.35
CA ALA A 431 1.40 -15.77 4.07
C ALA A 431 1.86 -16.52 5.34
N ARG A 432 2.91 -17.35 5.24
CA ARG A 432 3.50 -18.08 6.37
C ARG A 432 3.97 -17.16 7.49
N GLN A 433 4.60 -16.04 7.14
CA GLN A 433 5.15 -15.09 8.09
C GLN A 433 4.13 -14.06 8.60
N GLY A 434 3.03 -13.85 7.88
CA GLY A 434 2.00 -12.88 8.25
C GLY A 434 0.85 -13.44 9.10
N ILE A 435 0.68 -14.76 9.17
CA ILE A 435 -0.31 -15.40 10.04
C ILE A 435 0.17 -15.35 11.50
N VAL A 436 -0.68 -14.84 12.40
CA VAL A 436 -0.34 -14.61 13.81
C VAL A 436 -1.02 -15.65 14.69
N LEU A 437 -0.24 -16.35 15.54
CA LEU A 437 -0.77 -17.19 16.61
C LEU A 437 -1.01 -16.33 17.85
N LEU A 438 -2.29 -16.16 18.25
CA LEU A 438 -2.68 -15.30 19.38
C LEU A 438 -2.88 -16.05 20.68
N LYS A 439 -3.24 -17.33 20.60
CA LYS A 439 -3.48 -18.20 21.77
C LYS A 439 -3.15 -19.64 21.43
N ASN A 440 -2.56 -20.39 22.38
CA ASN A 440 -2.27 -21.83 22.25
C ASN A 440 -2.24 -22.51 23.61
N ASP A 441 -3.40 -22.69 24.23
CA ASP A 441 -3.51 -23.33 25.55
C ASP A 441 -3.19 -24.82 25.45
N ALA A 442 -2.51 -25.33 26.46
CA ALA A 442 -2.11 -26.74 26.59
C ALA A 442 -1.40 -27.32 25.35
N ASN A 443 -0.71 -26.47 24.57
CA ASN A 443 -0.05 -26.86 23.32
C ASN A 443 -1.02 -27.61 22.37
N THR A 444 -2.23 -27.08 22.20
CA THR A 444 -3.24 -27.61 21.26
C THR A 444 -2.70 -27.65 19.83
N LEU A 445 -1.86 -26.71 19.48
CA LEU A 445 -1.10 -26.64 18.23
C LEU A 445 0.39 -26.81 18.51
N PRO A 446 1.18 -27.44 17.59
CA PRO A 446 0.71 -28.02 16.32
C PRO A 446 -0.13 -29.28 16.51
N LEU A 447 -0.98 -29.58 15.51
CA LEU A 447 -1.85 -30.74 15.51
C LEU A 447 -1.05 -32.04 15.52
N SER A 448 -1.46 -33.00 16.38
CA SER A 448 -0.82 -34.28 16.51
C SER A 448 -1.04 -35.18 15.28
N ALA A 449 -0.02 -35.97 14.92
CA ALA A 449 -0.17 -37.00 13.90
C ALA A 449 -1.21 -38.05 14.31
N GLY A 450 -2.09 -38.44 13.37
CA GLY A 450 -3.19 -39.38 13.61
C GLY A 450 -4.44 -38.75 14.22
N ALA A 451 -4.49 -37.43 14.45
CA ALA A 451 -5.64 -36.76 15.00
C ALA A 451 -6.83 -36.80 14.02
N ARG A 452 -8.03 -36.96 14.55
CA ARG A 452 -9.27 -36.73 13.82
C ARG A 452 -9.64 -35.26 13.94
N VAL A 453 -9.54 -34.56 12.82
CA VAL A 453 -9.74 -33.08 12.73
C VAL A 453 -11.09 -32.78 12.12
N PHE A 454 -12.00 -32.21 12.89
CA PHE A 454 -13.25 -31.67 12.35
C PHE A 454 -13.04 -30.25 11.87
N VAL A 455 -13.47 -29.90 10.66
CA VAL A 455 -13.31 -28.58 10.07
C VAL A 455 -14.67 -28.03 9.65
N THR A 456 -14.94 -26.77 9.98
CA THR A 456 -16.15 -26.06 9.55
C THR A 456 -15.94 -24.54 9.60
N GLY A 457 -16.97 -23.80 9.20
CA GLY A 457 -16.98 -22.33 9.22
C GLY A 457 -17.14 -21.75 7.81
N PRO A 458 -17.77 -20.55 7.72
CA PRO A 458 -18.11 -19.97 6.42
C PRO A 458 -16.90 -19.59 5.57
N ASN A 459 -15.71 -19.42 6.19
CA ASN A 459 -14.48 -19.08 5.48
C ASN A 459 -13.54 -20.29 5.26
N ALA A 460 -14.01 -21.52 5.53
CA ALA A 460 -13.19 -22.71 5.35
C ALA A 460 -12.96 -23.06 3.86
N SER A 461 -13.95 -22.80 2.99
CA SER A 461 -13.95 -23.20 1.56
C SER A 461 -14.16 -22.04 0.60
N ASN A 462 -14.35 -20.83 1.07
CA ASN A 462 -14.55 -19.67 0.20
C ASN A 462 -13.24 -18.93 -0.11
N HIS A 463 -13.30 -17.90 -0.94
CA HIS A 463 -12.15 -17.12 -1.38
C HIS A 463 -11.93 -15.83 -0.58
N SER A 464 -12.56 -15.64 0.58
CA SER A 464 -12.40 -14.45 1.43
C SER A 464 -10.95 -14.18 1.83
N LEU A 465 -10.13 -15.24 1.87
CA LEU A 465 -8.70 -15.18 2.13
C LEU A 465 -7.92 -14.31 1.12
N MET A 466 -8.47 -14.04 -0.07
CA MET A 466 -7.82 -13.21 -1.09
C MET A 466 -7.83 -11.70 -0.76
N GLY A 467 -8.71 -11.23 0.13
CA GLY A 467 -8.80 -9.81 0.47
C GLY A 467 -9.63 -8.95 -0.49
N ASP A 468 -9.66 -7.63 -0.24
CA ASP A 468 -10.30 -6.64 -1.13
C ASP A 468 -9.40 -6.30 -2.33
N TRP A 469 -9.88 -5.52 -3.29
CA TRP A 469 -9.20 -5.12 -4.52
C TRP A 469 -8.80 -6.28 -5.45
N VAL A 470 -9.50 -7.40 -5.35
CA VAL A 470 -9.30 -8.59 -6.16
C VAL A 470 -10.58 -8.91 -6.94
N LEU A 471 -10.47 -9.17 -8.25
CA LEU A 471 -11.51 -9.78 -9.06
C LEU A 471 -11.42 -11.30 -8.98
N ARG A 472 -12.46 -12.00 -9.50
CA ARG A 472 -12.48 -13.46 -9.51
C ARG A 472 -11.27 -14.03 -10.27
N GLN A 473 -10.44 -14.76 -9.55
CA GLN A 473 -9.27 -15.43 -10.07
C GLN A 473 -9.58 -16.85 -10.56
N PRO A 474 -8.69 -17.51 -11.34
CA PRO A 474 -8.81 -18.93 -11.65
C PRO A 474 -8.80 -19.75 -10.36
N GLU A 475 -9.71 -20.72 -10.25
CA GLU A 475 -9.84 -21.58 -9.07
C GLU A 475 -8.53 -22.33 -8.77
N GLU A 476 -7.81 -22.76 -9.80
CA GLU A 476 -6.52 -23.45 -9.70
C GLU A 476 -5.37 -22.60 -9.14
N ASN A 477 -5.54 -21.29 -9.08
CA ASN A 477 -4.56 -20.37 -8.50
C ASN A 477 -4.79 -20.12 -6.99
N ILE A 478 -5.87 -20.64 -6.43
CA ILE A 478 -6.29 -20.37 -5.06
C ILE A 478 -6.23 -21.67 -4.26
N THR A 479 -5.71 -21.62 -3.06
CA THR A 479 -5.78 -22.72 -2.09
C THR A 479 -6.62 -22.26 -0.90
N THR A 480 -7.86 -22.72 -0.82
CA THR A 480 -8.75 -22.48 0.33
C THR A 480 -8.24 -23.19 1.58
N VAL A 481 -8.76 -22.83 2.76
CA VAL A 481 -8.29 -23.44 4.02
C VAL A 481 -8.48 -24.97 4.00
N ILE A 482 -9.65 -25.44 3.56
CA ILE A 482 -9.91 -26.89 3.52
C ILE A 482 -9.04 -27.63 2.48
N GLU A 483 -8.74 -26.99 1.35
CA GLU A 483 -7.84 -27.55 0.34
C GLU A 483 -6.41 -27.64 0.89
N GLY A 484 -5.92 -26.57 1.54
CA GLY A 484 -4.63 -26.56 2.19
C GLY A 484 -4.50 -27.64 3.28
N LEU A 485 -5.53 -27.78 4.14
CA LEU A 485 -5.56 -28.82 5.16
C LEU A 485 -5.52 -30.23 4.54
N ARG A 486 -6.22 -30.47 3.44
CA ARG A 486 -6.20 -31.76 2.73
C ARG A 486 -4.86 -32.00 2.03
N GLU A 487 -4.27 -30.98 1.42
CA GLU A 487 -2.97 -31.09 0.73
C GLU A 487 -1.85 -31.43 1.71
N VAL A 488 -1.78 -30.73 2.83
CA VAL A 488 -0.70 -30.85 3.82
C VAL A 488 -0.98 -31.95 4.84
N GLY A 489 -2.24 -32.07 5.29
CA GLY A 489 -2.63 -32.84 6.46
C GLY A 489 -3.10 -34.26 6.18
N SER A 490 -3.56 -34.61 4.97
CA SER A 490 -4.22 -35.90 4.68
C SER A 490 -3.32 -37.13 4.88
N ALA A 491 -2.00 -36.95 4.88
CA ALA A 491 -1.03 -38.02 5.20
C ALA A 491 -0.83 -38.24 6.71
N ILE A 492 -1.25 -37.31 7.55
CA ILE A 492 -0.94 -37.27 8.99
C ILE A 492 -2.17 -37.12 9.88
N ALA A 493 -3.36 -36.80 9.32
CA ALA A 493 -4.61 -36.60 10.06
C ALA A 493 -5.82 -37.08 9.26
N GLU A 494 -6.90 -37.48 9.96
CA GLU A 494 -8.21 -37.70 9.35
C GLU A 494 -9.00 -36.39 9.37
N ILE A 495 -9.34 -35.83 8.19
CA ILE A 495 -10.02 -34.52 8.06
C ILE A 495 -11.50 -34.75 7.72
N ASP A 496 -12.38 -34.45 8.67
CA ASP A 496 -13.83 -34.41 8.50
C ASP A 496 -14.30 -32.97 8.29
N TYR A 497 -14.66 -32.62 7.05
CA TYR A 497 -15.15 -31.29 6.71
C TYR A 497 -16.68 -31.26 6.63
N PHE A 498 -17.27 -30.27 7.28
CA PHE A 498 -18.69 -29.97 7.19
C PHE A 498 -18.94 -28.57 6.61
N ASP A 499 -19.47 -28.55 5.39
CA ASP A 499 -19.92 -27.33 4.75
C ASP A 499 -21.24 -26.84 5.37
N LEU A 500 -21.23 -25.58 5.84
CA LEU A 500 -22.42 -24.97 6.42
C LEU A 500 -23.46 -24.51 5.40
N GLU A 501 -23.14 -24.56 4.10
CA GLU A 501 -23.97 -24.02 3.01
C GLU A 501 -24.45 -22.57 3.28
N GLY A 502 -23.67 -21.81 4.08
CA GLY A 502 -23.98 -20.47 4.54
C GLY A 502 -22.91 -19.45 4.16
N THR A 503 -23.15 -18.20 4.57
CA THR A 503 -22.20 -17.10 4.43
C THR A 503 -21.80 -16.53 5.77
N VAL A 504 -20.81 -15.63 5.80
CA VAL A 504 -20.45 -14.91 7.04
C VAL A 504 -21.63 -14.16 7.67
N LYS A 505 -22.68 -13.85 6.90
CA LYS A 505 -23.88 -13.14 7.36
C LYS A 505 -24.98 -14.04 7.84
N ASN A 506 -25.05 -15.24 7.29
CA ASN A 506 -26.18 -16.14 7.54
C ASN A 506 -25.72 -17.58 7.67
N ILE A 507 -25.88 -18.14 8.88
CA ILE A 507 -25.68 -19.55 9.19
C ILE A 507 -26.99 -20.02 9.87
N GLU A 508 -27.63 -21.04 9.30
CA GLU A 508 -28.87 -21.54 9.84
C GLU A 508 -28.65 -22.27 11.18
N PRO A 509 -29.52 -22.09 12.19
CA PRO A 509 -29.34 -22.72 13.50
C PRO A 509 -29.24 -24.26 13.48
N ASP A 510 -29.95 -24.92 12.56
CA ASP A 510 -29.90 -26.36 12.40
C ASP A 510 -28.55 -26.84 11.88
N MET A 511 -27.86 -26.01 11.08
CA MET A 511 -26.52 -26.29 10.60
C MET A 511 -25.50 -26.15 11.73
N ILE A 512 -25.69 -25.18 12.64
CA ILE A 512 -24.86 -25.02 13.84
C ILE A 512 -25.00 -26.27 14.75
N ALA A 513 -26.23 -26.73 15.00
CA ALA A 513 -26.48 -27.92 15.81
C ALA A 513 -25.87 -29.17 15.16
N THR A 514 -25.95 -29.29 13.84
CA THR A 514 -25.35 -30.41 13.08
C THR A 514 -23.83 -30.38 13.16
N ALA A 515 -23.21 -29.20 12.99
CA ALA A 515 -21.77 -29.01 13.12
C ALA A 515 -21.27 -29.42 14.52
N ALA A 516 -21.94 -28.94 15.56
CA ALA A 516 -21.61 -29.31 16.94
C ALA A 516 -21.69 -30.82 17.18
N LYS A 517 -22.77 -31.47 16.70
CA LYS A 517 -22.94 -32.91 16.79
C LYS A 517 -21.83 -33.71 16.09
N ARG A 518 -21.40 -33.27 14.91
CA ARG A 518 -20.28 -33.91 14.18
C ARG A 518 -18.96 -33.71 14.91
N ALA A 519 -18.71 -32.55 15.47
CA ALA A 519 -17.50 -32.23 16.22
C ALA A 519 -17.26 -33.18 17.42
N GLU A 520 -18.31 -33.72 18.06
CA GLU A 520 -18.19 -34.61 19.24
C GLU A 520 -17.29 -35.84 19.00
N SER A 521 -17.11 -36.28 17.75
CA SER A 521 -16.27 -37.45 17.42
C SER A 521 -14.82 -37.10 17.08
N ALA A 522 -14.49 -35.84 17.01
CA ALA A 522 -13.15 -35.35 16.66
C ALA A 522 -12.22 -35.25 17.88
N ASP A 523 -10.92 -35.26 17.64
CA ASP A 523 -9.89 -35.01 18.65
C ASP A 523 -9.62 -33.50 18.76
N VAL A 524 -9.89 -32.74 17.69
CA VAL A 524 -9.80 -31.28 17.63
C VAL A 524 -10.78 -30.74 16.57
N ALA A 525 -11.35 -29.56 16.84
CA ALA A 525 -12.24 -28.85 15.90
C ALA A 525 -11.60 -27.54 15.45
N ILE A 526 -11.53 -27.31 14.13
CA ILE A 526 -11.09 -26.07 13.50
C ILE A 526 -12.31 -25.31 12.98
N VAL A 527 -12.52 -24.09 13.46
CA VAL A 527 -13.64 -23.25 13.05
C VAL A 527 -13.11 -21.99 12.37
N VAL A 528 -13.34 -21.89 11.04
CA VAL A 528 -12.83 -20.78 10.22
C VAL A 528 -13.91 -19.73 10.03
N VAL A 529 -13.75 -18.58 10.67
CA VAL A 529 -14.72 -17.49 10.74
C VAL A 529 -14.08 -16.14 10.36
N GLY A 530 -14.87 -15.08 10.24
CA GLY A 530 -14.35 -13.74 10.00
C GLY A 530 -15.23 -12.87 9.11
N GLY A 531 -14.60 -12.22 8.12
CA GLY A 531 -15.24 -11.31 7.18
C GLY A 531 -15.29 -11.85 5.74
N ASN A 532 -15.98 -11.10 4.87
CA ASN A 532 -15.95 -11.28 3.42
C ASN A 532 -15.60 -9.94 2.76
N PRO A 533 -14.38 -9.77 2.22
CA PRO A 533 -13.95 -8.55 1.56
C PRO A 533 -14.22 -8.53 0.04
N LEU A 534 -14.66 -9.61 -0.57
CA LEU A 534 -14.66 -9.85 -2.01
C LEU A 534 -15.51 -8.85 -2.80
N ARG A 535 -14.89 -8.07 -3.68
CA ARG A 535 -15.55 -7.03 -4.50
C ARG A 535 -16.62 -7.59 -5.44
N TYR A 536 -16.47 -8.82 -5.91
CA TYR A 536 -17.44 -9.48 -6.80
C TYR A 536 -18.63 -10.11 -6.05
N GLU A 537 -18.57 -10.12 -4.69
CA GLU A 537 -19.65 -10.60 -3.81
C GLU A 537 -20.31 -9.45 -3.03
N ARG A 538 -20.62 -8.36 -3.68
CA ARG A 538 -21.07 -7.08 -3.06
C ARG A 538 -22.16 -7.25 -2.00
N LYS A 539 -23.10 -8.17 -2.17
CA LYS A 539 -24.20 -8.39 -1.20
C LYS A 539 -23.72 -9.07 0.08
N GLU A 540 -22.69 -9.90 -0.03
CA GLU A 540 -22.12 -10.65 1.08
C GLU A 540 -20.93 -9.93 1.74
N LYS A 541 -20.43 -8.85 1.11
CA LYS A 541 -19.28 -8.10 1.61
C LYS A 541 -19.54 -7.54 3.01
N THR A 542 -18.58 -7.76 3.94
CA THR A 542 -18.61 -7.29 5.34
C THR A 542 -17.35 -6.54 5.74
N SER A 543 -16.35 -6.46 4.86
CA SER A 543 -15.08 -5.77 5.01
C SER A 543 -14.67 -5.12 3.70
N GLY A 544 -13.65 -4.24 3.71
CA GLY A 544 -13.12 -3.55 2.55
C GLY A 544 -13.75 -2.17 2.32
N GLU A 545 -13.39 -1.57 1.19
CA GLU A 545 -13.80 -0.21 0.85
C GLU A 545 -15.31 -0.02 0.83
N ASN A 546 -15.78 1.09 1.42
CA ASN A 546 -17.18 1.47 1.61
C ASN A 546 -18.02 0.49 2.45
N VAL A 547 -17.36 -0.37 3.26
CA VAL A 547 -18.02 -1.32 4.16
C VAL A 547 -17.56 -1.09 5.60
N ALA A 548 -17.92 0.07 6.14
CA ALA A 548 -17.72 0.39 7.56
C ALA A 548 -18.71 -0.39 8.44
N ARG A 549 -18.33 -0.63 9.71
CA ARG A 549 -19.16 -1.36 10.68
C ARG A 549 -19.33 -0.56 11.96
N SER A 550 -20.53 -0.58 12.52
CA SER A 550 -20.82 -0.01 13.84
C SER A 550 -20.36 -0.89 15.00
N SER A 551 -20.08 -2.17 14.73
CA SER A 551 -19.52 -3.13 15.68
C SER A 551 -18.38 -3.91 15.03
N ILE A 552 -17.31 -4.15 15.78
CA ILE A 552 -16.13 -4.91 15.34
C ILE A 552 -16.11 -6.35 15.87
N GLY A 553 -17.26 -6.91 16.29
CA GLY A 553 -17.41 -8.34 16.56
C GLY A 553 -17.66 -9.17 15.28
N LEU A 554 -17.72 -10.48 15.39
CA LEU A 554 -18.11 -11.38 14.29
C LEU A 554 -19.53 -11.05 13.78
N PHE A 555 -19.75 -11.19 12.50
CA PHE A 555 -21.04 -10.92 11.89
C PHE A 555 -21.95 -12.16 11.97
N GLY A 556 -23.27 -11.95 12.08
CA GLY A 556 -24.28 -13.01 12.04
C GLY A 556 -24.15 -14.02 13.18
N GLN A 557 -24.25 -15.31 12.88
CA GLN A 557 -24.26 -16.42 13.83
C GLN A 557 -22.89 -17.08 14.04
N GLN A 558 -21.81 -16.47 13.57
CA GLN A 558 -20.47 -17.08 13.62
C GLN A 558 -20.00 -17.32 15.06
N LEU A 559 -20.23 -16.37 15.99
CA LEU A 559 -19.90 -16.57 17.41
C LEU A 559 -20.70 -17.73 18.00
N ALA A 560 -22.01 -17.85 17.69
CA ALA A 560 -22.84 -18.95 18.15
C ALA A 560 -22.34 -20.32 17.65
N LEU A 561 -21.83 -20.38 16.40
CA LEU A 561 -21.20 -21.59 15.87
C LEU A 561 -19.98 -21.99 16.71
N VAL A 562 -19.06 -21.05 16.98
CA VAL A 562 -17.87 -21.30 17.80
C VAL A 562 -18.27 -21.78 19.20
N GLN A 563 -19.25 -21.12 19.83
CA GLN A 563 -19.74 -21.46 21.16
C GLN A 563 -20.38 -22.86 21.20
N ALA A 564 -21.15 -23.23 20.19
CA ALA A 564 -21.80 -24.54 20.11
C ALA A 564 -20.76 -25.67 19.94
N ILE A 565 -19.72 -25.46 19.15
CA ILE A 565 -18.64 -26.44 18.99
C ILE A 565 -17.80 -26.54 20.28
N HIS A 566 -17.42 -25.41 20.88
CA HIS A 566 -16.71 -25.39 22.16
C HIS A 566 -17.48 -26.12 23.28
N ALA A 567 -18.81 -25.97 23.30
CA ALA A 567 -19.68 -26.61 24.31
C ALA A 567 -19.67 -28.16 24.23
N THR A 568 -19.20 -28.76 23.14
CA THR A 568 -19.02 -30.22 23.03
C THR A 568 -17.85 -30.74 23.88
N GLY A 569 -16.96 -29.85 24.36
CA GLY A 569 -15.77 -30.18 25.12
C GLY A 569 -14.57 -30.59 24.26
N VAL A 570 -14.70 -30.59 22.92
CA VAL A 570 -13.60 -30.84 21.99
C VAL A 570 -12.67 -29.62 21.94
N PRO A 571 -11.34 -29.78 22.02
CA PRO A 571 -10.41 -28.68 21.84
C PRO A 571 -10.72 -27.90 20.56
N THR A 572 -10.97 -26.61 20.70
CA THR A 572 -11.46 -25.77 19.61
C THR A 572 -10.36 -24.79 19.18
N VAL A 573 -9.97 -24.86 17.92
CA VAL A 573 -9.07 -23.92 17.24
C VAL A 573 -9.91 -22.98 16.40
N VAL A 574 -9.79 -21.67 16.62
CA VAL A 574 -10.46 -20.66 15.80
C VAL A 574 -9.44 -20.01 14.87
N VAL A 575 -9.81 -19.90 13.61
CA VAL A 575 -9.05 -19.18 12.59
C VAL A 575 -9.87 -18.00 12.12
N LEU A 576 -9.32 -16.79 12.27
CA LEU A 576 -9.94 -15.56 11.81
C LEU A 576 -9.40 -15.20 10.42
N ILE A 577 -10.29 -15.07 9.44
CA ILE A 577 -9.99 -14.53 8.10
C ILE A 577 -10.76 -13.25 7.93
N ASN A 578 -10.06 -12.11 7.96
CA ASN A 578 -10.72 -10.80 7.93
C ASN A 578 -9.72 -9.65 7.69
N GLY A 579 -10.25 -8.49 7.26
CA GLY A 579 -9.48 -7.28 6.97
C GLY A 579 -9.59 -6.19 8.05
N ARG A 580 -9.84 -6.55 9.32
CA ARG A 580 -9.88 -5.62 10.45
C ARG A 580 -9.76 -6.36 11.78
N PRO A 581 -9.28 -5.73 12.87
CA PRO A 581 -9.34 -6.33 14.21
C PRO A 581 -10.77 -6.71 14.61
N LEU A 582 -10.93 -7.91 15.15
CA LEU A 582 -12.21 -8.40 15.67
C LEU A 582 -12.18 -8.48 17.20
N ALA A 583 -13.07 -7.70 17.85
CA ALA A 583 -13.21 -7.69 19.30
C ALA A 583 -14.16 -8.82 19.74
N GLU A 584 -13.59 -10.00 19.99
CA GLU A 584 -14.33 -11.19 20.44
C GLU A 584 -13.77 -11.72 21.77
N PRO A 585 -14.07 -11.05 22.89
CA PRO A 585 -13.52 -11.43 24.20
C PRO A 585 -13.89 -12.87 24.59
N TRP A 586 -15.09 -13.33 24.24
CA TRP A 586 -15.48 -14.70 24.55
C TRP A 586 -14.55 -15.72 23.84
N ILE A 587 -14.19 -15.49 22.57
CA ILE A 587 -13.27 -16.37 21.84
C ILE A 587 -11.89 -16.33 22.48
N ALA A 588 -11.36 -15.13 22.73
CA ALA A 588 -10.05 -14.95 23.35
C ALA A 588 -9.92 -15.65 24.69
N GLU A 589 -10.99 -15.70 25.50
CA GLU A 589 -10.99 -16.32 26.83
C GLU A 589 -11.17 -17.84 26.78
N ASN A 590 -12.01 -18.38 25.89
CA ASN A 590 -12.54 -19.74 26.02
C ASN A 590 -11.95 -20.77 25.06
N VAL A 591 -11.54 -20.39 23.83
CA VAL A 591 -11.04 -21.39 22.85
C VAL A 591 -9.64 -21.85 23.19
N SER A 592 -9.27 -23.07 22.73
CA SER A 592 -7.97 -23.68 23.00
C SER A 592 -6.82 -23.04 22.22
N ALA A 593 -7.08 -22.64 20.98
CA ALA A 593 -6.12 -21.88 20.17
C ALA A 593 -6.82 -20.88 19.25
N LEU A 594 -6.13 -19.79 18.96
CA LEU A 594 -6.65 -18.70 18.11
C LEU A 594 -5.55 -18.23 17.17
N LEU A 595 -5.85 -18.20 15.87
CA LEU A 595 -5.00 -17.62 14.85
C LEU A 595 -5.71 -16.45 14.18
N GLU A 596 -4.98 -15.34 14.01
CA GLU A 596 -5.36 -14.24 13.13
C GLU A 596 -4.62 -14.42 11.81
N ALA A 597 -5.35 -14.83 10.78
CA ALA A 597 -4.77 -15.04 9.46
C ALA A 597 -4.91 -13.80 8.57
N TRP A 598 -5.68 -12.80 8.99
CA TRP A 598 -6.04 -11.65 8.17
C TRP A 598 -6.59 -12.08 6.81
N GLU A 599 -6.04 -11.54 5.72
CA GLU A 599 -6.32 -11.89 4.34
C GLU A 599 -5.03 -12.41 3.69
N PRO A 600 -4.69 -13.71 3.90
CA PRO A 600 -3.37 -14.25 3.63
C PRO A 600 -3.07 -14.52 2.13
N GLY A 601 -3.93 -14.05 1.21
CA GLY A 601 -3.73 -14.17 -0.22
C GLY A 601 -4.06 -15.54 -0.81
N ALA A 602 -3.81 -15.72 -2.10
CA ALA A 602 -4.25 -16.89 -2.87
C ALA A 602 -3.73 -18.23 -2.33
N LEU A 603 -2.54 -18.25 -1.71
CA LEU A 603 -1.92 -19.46 -1.14
C LEU A 603 -2.06 -19.54 0.39
N GLY A 604 -2.91 -18.69 0.97
CA GLY A 604 -3.11 -18.58 2.41
C GLY A 604 -3.60 -19.85 3.07
N GLY A 605 -4.45 -20.63 2.40
CA GLY A 605 -4.94 -21.89 2.95
C GLY A 605 -3.83 -22.93 3.14
N ARG A 606 -2.85 -22.98 2.22
CA ARG A 606 -1.67 -23.83 2.35
C ARG A 606 -0.76 -23.36 3.49
N ALA A 607 -0.47 -22.04 3.56
CA ALA A 607 0.35 -21.48 4.64
C ALA A 607 -0.25 -21.79 6.02
N LEU A 608 -1.57 -21.61 6.17
CA LEU A 608 -2.30 -21.90 7.38
C LEU A 608 -2.21 -23.38 7.76
N ALA A 609 -2.40 -24.29 6.80
CA ALA A 609 -2.27 -25.72 7.04
C ALA A 609 -0.87 -26.09 7.50
N GLU A 610 0.18 -25.56 6.89
CA GLU A 610 1.57 -25.81 7.28
C GLU A 610 1.87 -25.33 8.71
N ILE A 611 1.28 -24.22 9.16
CA ILE A 611 1.35 -23.75 10.55
C ILE A 611 0.58 -24.72 11.46
N LEU A 612 -0.67 -25.04 11.15
CA LEU A 612 -1.51 -25.90 11.99
C LEU A 612 -0.91 -27.28 12.22
N PHE A 613 -0.21 -27.86 11.23
CA PHE A 613 0.49 -29.15 11.33
C PHE A 613 1.94 -29.03 11.79
N GLY A 614 2.44 -27.84 12.12
CA GLY A 614 3.79 -27.63 12.64
C GLY A 614 4.93 -27.77 11.61
N HIS A 615 4.62 -27.72 10.32
CA HIS A 615 5.64 -27.67 9.27
C HIS A 615 6.30 -26.28 9.20
N VAL A 616 5.59 -25.26 9.67
CA VAL A 616 6.05 -23.88 9.81
C VAL A 616 5.77 -23.42 11.24
N ASN A 617 6.78 -22.87 11.90
CA ASN A 617 6.60 -22.23 13.20
C ASN A 617 6.01 -20.82 12.97
N PRO A 618 4.84 -20.46 13.57
CA PRO A 618 4.26 -19.13 13.43
C PRO A 618 5.20 -18.05 13.98
N SER A 619 5.26 -16.92 13.31
CA SER A 619 6.18 -15.82 13.64
C SER A 619 5.61 -14.46 13.34
N GLY A 620 4.35 -14.40 12.90
CA GLY A 620 3.62 -13.14 12.67
C GLY A 620 3.40 -12.38 13.97
N LYS A 621 3.42 -11.04 13.89
CA LYS A 621 3.14 -10.12 15.01
C LYS A 621 2.05 -9.12 14.63
N MET A 622 1.18 -8.79 15.57
CA MET A 622 0.04 -7.89 15.34
C MET A 622 0.50 -6.48 14.96
N PRO A 623 0.11 -5.95 13.80
CA PRO A 623 0.45 -4.58 13.38
C PRO A 623 -0.58 -3.56 13.86
N ILE A 624 -1.56 -4.00 14.64
CA ILE A 624 -2.67 -3.18 15.14
C ILE A 624 -3.19 -3.78 16.44
N THR A 625 -3.54 -2.94 17.39
CA THR A 625 -4.16 -3.30 18.67
C THR A 625 -5.57 -3.85 18.47
N VAL A 626 -5.93 -4.91 19.17
CA VAL A 626 -7.30 -5.44 19.23
C VAL A 626 -7.97 -4.97 20.51
N PRO A 627 -8.94 -4.04 20.46
CA PRO A 627 -9.62 -3.55 21.64
C PRO A 627 -10.55 -4.63 22.26
N TYR A 628 -10.86 -4.50 23.54
CA TYR A 628 -11.80 -5.42 24.22
C TYR A 628 -13.20 -5.39 23.62
N SER A 629 -13.68 -4.22 23.21
CA SER A 629 -14.97 -4.05 22.53
C SER A 629 -14.98 -2.78 21.67
N THR A 630 -16.00 -2.62 20.85
CA THR A 630 -16.24 -1.38 20.07
C THR A 630 -16.31 -0.13 20.96
N GLY A 631 -16.74 -0.27 22.22
CA GLY A 631 -16.82 0.85 23.17
C GLY A 631 -15.45 1.36 23.66
N HIS A 632 -14.36 0.62 23.41
CA HIS A 632 -12.98 0.99 23.77
C HIS A 632 -12.27 1.83 22.69
N LEU A 633 -12.92 2.10 21.57
CA LEU A 633 -12.33 2.88 20.49
C LEU A 633 -12.18 4.37 20.87
N LYS A 634 -11.07 5.07 20.56
CA LYS A 634 -9.94 4.52 19.79
C LYS A 634 -8.94 3.88 20.76
N ALA A 635 -8.48 2.68 20.43
CA ALA A 635 -7.46 1.97 21.18
C ALA A 635 -6.24 1.71 20.29
N PHE A 636 -5.07 2.15 20.72
CA PHE A 636 -3.79 1.91 20.07
C PHE A 636 -2.66 1.93 21.12
N TYR A 637 -1.56 1.24 20.86
CA TYR A 637 -0.50 1.00 21.84
C TYR A 637 0.25 2.28 22.24
N ASN A 638 0.44 3.23 21.31
CA ASN A 638 1.14 4.49 21.51
C ASN A 638 0.24 5.63 22.01
N HIS A 639 -0.77 5.29 22.80
CA HIS A 639 -1.69 6.27 23.37
C HIS A 639 -0.96 7.23 24.36
N LYS A 640 -1.49 8.43 24.50
CA LYS A 640 -1.02 9.37 25.54
C LYS A 640 -1.47 8.90 26.94
N PRO A 641 -0.74 9.25 28.03
CA PRO A 641 -1.16 8.95 29.38
C PRO A 641 -2.60 9.38 29.61
N THR A 642 -3.43 8.46 30.07
CA THR A 642 -4.85 8.74 30.34
C THR A 642 -5.09 9.18 31.78
N ALA A 643 -6.32 9.61 32.02
CA ALA A 643 -6.79 10.09 33.31
C ALA A 643 -6.49 9.12 34.49
N ARG A 644 -6.55 9.68 35.70
CA ARG A 644 -6.26 9.05 36.98
C ARG A 644 -6.91 7.66 37.18
N VAL A 645 -8.06 7.41 36.59
CA VAL A 645 -8.79 6.15 36.70
C VAL A 645 -9.01 5.57 35.31
N ARG A 646 -8.25 4.51 34.98
CA ARG A 646 -8.39 3.72 33.75
C ARG A 646 -9.35 2.55 34.04
N LYS A 647 -10.65 2.83 34.15
CA LYS A 647 -11.62 1.80 34.52
C LYS A 647 -12.97 2.11 33.93
N TYR A 648 -13.50 1.19 33.14
CA TYR A 648 -14.95 1.17 32.82
C TYR A 648 -15.74 0.55 33.98
N VAL A 649 -17.02 0.89 34.12
CA VAL A 649 -17.88 0.33 35.16
C VAL A 649 -18.30 -1.09 34.79
N ASP A 650 -18.44 -1.36 33.52
CA ASP A 650 -19.08 -2.53 32.90
C ASP A 650 -18.14 -3.42 32.08
N ALA A 651 -16.87 -3.03 31.92
CA ALA A 651 -15.89 -3.78 31.13
C ALA A 651 -14.48 -3.62 31.69
N PRO A 652 -13.58 -4.59 31.42
CA PRO A 652 -12.14 -4.41 31.60
C PRO A 652 -11.61 -3.24 30.78
N SER A 653 -10.48 -2.66 31.16
CA SER A 653 -9.85 -1.53 30.44
C SER A 653 -8.62 -1.92 29.62
N HIS A 654 -8.29 -3.21 29.56
CA HIS A 654 -7.20 -3.74 28.73
C HIS A 654 -7.69 -4.10 27.33
N ASN A 655 -6.76 -4.15 26.40
CA ASN A 655 -6.99 -4.67 25.05
C ASN A 655 -7.00 -6.22 25.08
N LEU A 656 -7.60 -6.85 24.09
CA LEU A 656 -7.52 -8.30 23.92
C LEU A 656 -6.10 -8.69 23.47
N TYR A 657 -5.57 -7.98 22.49
CA TYR A 657 -4.21 -8.16 22.01
C TYR A 657 -3.55 -6.81 21.76
N GLU A 658 -2.30 -6.70 22.15
CA GLU A 658 -1.52 -5.47 21.96
C GLU A 658 -0.81 -5.48 20.61
N PHE A 659 -0.40 -4.29 20.14
CA PHE A 659 0.49 -4.14 19.00
C PHE A 659 1.80 -4.94 19.25
N GLY A 660 2.25 -5.67 18.24
CA GLY A 660 3.43 -6.53 18.32
C GLY A 660 3.19 -7.92 18.94
N ASP A 661 2.00 -8.21 19.51
CA ASP A 661 1.70 -9.55 20.05
C ASP A 661 1.73 -10.62 18.96
N GLY A 662 2.19 -11.81 19.33
CA GLY A 662 2.21 -13.01 18.49
C GLY A 662 3.07 -14.08 19.15
N LEU A 663 2.52 -15.30 19.23
CA LEU A 663 3.17 -16.46 19.81
C LEU A 663 3.93 -17.26 18.76
N SER A 664 4.84 -18.08 19.24
CA SER A 664 5.60 -19.08 18.48
C SER A 664 5.42 -20.46 19.11
N TYR A 665 5.78 -21.52 18.40
CA TYR A 665 5.90 -22.87 18.98
C TYR A 665 7.21 -23.07 19.74
N THR A 666 8.05 -22.04 19.80
CA THR A 666 9.26 -21.96 20.61
C THR A 666 9.26 -20.69 21.45
N ASP A 667 10.14 -20.58 22.44
CA ASP A 667 10.23 -19.46 23.35
C ASP A 667 11.53 -18.67 23.13
N PHE A 668 11.44 -17.33 23.25
CA PHE A 668 12.58 -16.44 23.14
C PHE A 668 12.81 -15.70 24.46
N ALA A 669 14.06 -15.56 24.85
CA ALA A 669 14.48 -14.79 26.02
C ALA A 669 15.34 -13.61 25.61
N TYR A 670 15.10 -12.48 26.25
CA TYR A 670 15.84 -11.24 26.09
C TYR A 670 16.74 -11.01 27.31
N SER A 671 17.97 -10.54 27.10
CA SER A 671 18.91 -10.23 28.19
C SER A 671 19.96 -9.21 27.75
N ASP A 672 20.72 -8.70 28.74
CA ASP A 672 21.88 -7.84 28.54
C ASP A 672 21.61 -6.58 27.68
N ALA A 673 20.40 -6.00 27.78
CA ALA A 673 20.09 -4.74 27.15
C ALA A 673 21.02 -3.63 27.69
N LYS A 674 21.80 -2.99 26.81
CA LYS A 674 22.76 -1.96 27.18
C LYS A 674 22.98 -0.94 26.08
N LEU A 675 23.21 0.30 26.47
CA LEU A 675 23.61 1.37 25.58
C LEU A 675 25.14 1.47 25.47
N SER A 676 25.65 1.77 24.27
CA SER A 676 27.08 2.05 24.06
C SER A 676 27.55 3.29 24.85
N SER A 677 26.66 4.28 24.98
CA SER A 677 26.74 5.40 25.93
C SER A 677 25.36 5.63 26.53
N SER A 678 25.28 5.66 27.86
CA SER A 678 24.03 6.01 28.57
C SER A 678 23.79 7.53 28.66
N THR A 679 24.72 8.35 28.14
CA THR A 679 24.63 9.81 28.10
C THR A 679 25.11 10.30 26.74
N VAL A 680 24.31 11.15 26.07
CA VAL A 680 24.59 11.77 24.77
C VAL A 680 24.15 13.23 24.79
N SER A 681 24.67 14.05 23.89
CA SER A 681 24.13 15.38 23.60
C SER A 681 22.93 15.29 22.68
N VAL A 682 22.12 16.34 22.52
CA VAL A 682 20.93 16.39 21.68
C VAL A 682 21.19 16.04 20.22
N ASP A 683 22.41 16.25 19.70
CA ASP A 683 22.80 15.96 18.31
C ASP A 683 23.57 14.63 18.15
N GLU A 684 23.84 13.93 19.24
CA GLU A 684 24.60 12.67 19.23
C GLU A 684 23.66 11.46 19.21
N SER A 685 24.19 10.33 18.76
CA SER A 685 23.52 9.05 18.75
C SER A 685 24.18 8.05 19.72
N THR A 686 23.41 7.07 20.14
CA THR A 686 23.94 5.92 20.89
C THR A 686 23.40 4.64 20.24
N ARG A 687 24.01 3.51 20.61
CA ARG A 687 23.57 2.19 20.11
C ARG A 687 23.08 1.32 21.27
N LEU A 688 21.84 0.83 21.16
CA LEU A 688 21.34 -0.25 22.00
C LEU A 688 21.86 -1.58 21.48
N SER A 689 22.28 -2.46 22.38
CA SER A 689 22.56 -3.87 22.13
C SER A 689 21.72 -4.71 23.06
N VAL A 690 21.12 -5.80 22.57
CA VAL A 690 20.35 -6.77 23.36
C VAL A 690 20.67 -8.17 22.87
N VAL A 691 20.73 -9.14 23.76
CA VAL A 691 20.88 -10.56 23.42
C VAL A 691 19.50 -11.17 23.33
N VAL A 692 19.19 -11.80 22.20
CA VAL A 692 17.97 -12.59 21.98
C VAL A 692 18.38 -14.05 21.83
N LYS A 693 17.75 -14.95 22.57
CA LYS A 693 18.05 -16.38 22.58
C LYS A 693 16.78 -17.18 22.40
N ASN A 694 16.83 -18.17 21.51
CA ASN A 694 15.81 -19.22 21.46
C ASN A 694 16.05 -20.19 22.62
N VAL A 695 15.12 -20.22 23.58
CA VAL A 695 15.21 -21.08 24.79
C VAL A 695 14.30 -22.30 24.69
N GLY A 696 13.53 -22.44 23.60
CA GLY A 696 12.68 -23.61 23.34
C GLY A 696 13.38 -24.68 22.50
N GLU A 697 12.60 -25.63 21.99
CA GLU A 697 13.09 -26.84 21.33
C GLU A 697 13.00 -26.81 19.80
N LEU A 698 12.31 -25.84 19.22
CA LEU A 698 12.09 -25.71 17.78
C LEU A 698 12.81 -24.47 17.20
N PRO A 699 13.29 -24.52 15.97
CA PRO A 699 13.77 -23.32 15.30
C PRO A 699 12.61 -22.35 15.11
N GLY A 700 12.88 -21.05 15.21
CA GLY A 700 11.84 -20.03 15.05
C GLY A 700 12.41 -18.67 14.71
N ASP A 701 11.53 -17.83 14.19
CA ASP A 701 11.81 -16.43 13.91
C ASP A 701 11.21 -15.55 15.01
N GLU A 702 11.95 -14.56 15.44
CA GLU A 702 11.49 -13.53 16.37
C GLU A 702 11.58 -12.15 15.71
N VAL A 703 10.63 -11.25 16.07
CA VAL A 703 10.65 -9.85 15.70
C VAL A 703 11.00 -9.02 16.91
N VAL A 704 12.25 -8.58 16.97
CA VAL A 704 12.77 -7.72 18.04
C VAL A 704 12.33 -6.28 17.80
N GLN A 705 11.61 -5.68 18.74
CA GLN A 705 10.97 -4.37 18.61
C GLN A 705 11.61 -3.39 19.61
N LEU A 706 12.02 -2.21 19.11
CA LEU A 706 12.59 -1.11 19.90
C LEU A 706 11.53 -0.04 20.12
N TYR A 707 11.28 0.29 21.38
CA TYR A 707 10.39 1.37 21.78
C TYR A 707 11.14 2.46 22.56
N VAL A 708 10.73 3.69 22.33
CA VAL A 708 11.28 4.88 23.03
C VAL A 708 10.14 5.61 23.74
N ARG A 709 10.45 6.12 24.93
CA ARG A 709 9.59 7.05 25.68
C ARG A 709 10.43 8.21 26.20
N ASP A 710 10.00 9.42 25.90
CA ASP A 710 10.43 10.60 26.61
C ASP A 710 9.71 10.67 27.96
N ASN A 711 10.46 10.62 29.06
CA ASN A 711 9.87 10.54 30.40
C ASN A 711 9.27 11.86 30.87
N PHE A 712 9.82 13.00 30.44
CA PHE A 712 9.37 14.33 30.79
C PHE A 712 9.66 15.33 29.67
N SER A 713 8.62 15.85 29.07
CA SER A 713 8.68 16.75 27.93
C SER A 713 7.70 17.91 28.05
N ALA A 714 7.95 18.99 27.30
CA ALA A 714 7.10 20.19 27.29
C ALA A 714 5.66 19.94 26.84
N VAL A 715 5.41 18.83 26.14
CA VAL A 715 4.07 18.38 25.70
C VAL A 715 3.83 16.95 26.15
N THR A 716 2.56 16.54 26.30
CA THR A 716 2.24 15.15 26.65
C THR A 716 2.63 14.21 25.51
N ARG A 717 3.62 13.32 25.76
CA ARG A 717 4.09 12.32 24.82
C ARG A 717 3.36 10.99 24.99
N PRO A 718 3.35 10.12 23.96
CA PRO A 718 2.90 8.74 24.05
C PRO A 718 3.59 7.94 25.17
N VAL A 719 2.92 6.91 25.67
CA VAL A 719 3.50 6.01 26.69
C VAL A 719 4.72 5.23 26.17
N LYS A 720 4.81 5.03 24.88
CA LYS A 720 5.95 4.51 24.11
C LYS A 720 5.67 4.66 22.61
N GLU A 721 6.70 4.67 21.80
CA GLU A 721 6.65 4.77 20.33
C GLU A 721 7.64 3.76 19.74
N LEU A 722 7.24 3.00 18.72
CA LEU A 722 8.13 2.13 17.96
C LEU A 722 9.14 3.00 17.20
N LYS A 723 10.44 2.66 17.31
CA LYS A 723 11.51 3.38 16.63
C LYS A 723 12.51 2.46 15.94
N GLY A 724 12.22 1.15 15.91
CA GLY A 724 13.01 0.16 15.20
C GLY A 724 12.49 -1.25 15.39
N PHE A 725 12.82 -2.12 14.45
CA PHE A 725 12.57 -3.55 14.57
C PHE A 725 13.57 -4.34 13.73
N GLN A 726 13.82 -5.59 14.13
CA GLN A 726 14.62 -6.55 13.37
C GLN A 726 14.02 -7.95 13.50
N ARG A 727 13.88 -8.64 12.36
CA ARG A 727 13.50 -10.05 12.32
C ARG A 727 14.74 -10.91 12.34
N VAL A 728 14.76 -11.94 13.20
CA VAL A 728 15.90 -12.85 13.37
C VAL A 728 15.42 -14.30 13.41
N SER A 729 16.18 -15.20 12.78
CA SER A 729 15.93 -16.65 12.79
C SER A 729 16.93 -17.31 13.71
N LEU A 730 16.46 -18.08 14.69
CA LEU A 730 17.29 -18.72 15.70
C LEU A 730 16.99 -20.21 15.82
N ALA A 731 18.03 -21.03 15.74
CA ALA A 731 17.94 -22.45 16.08
C ALA A 731 17.75 -22.65 17.59
N PRO A 732 17.30 -23.84 18.08
CA PRO A 732 17.20 -24.13 19.50
C PRO A 732 18.51 -23.89 20.23
N GLY A 733 18.49 -23.11 21.31
CA GLY A 733 19.65 -22.73 22.09
C GLY A 733 20.54 -21.63 21.49
N GLU A 734 20.32 -21.23 20.25
CA GLU A 734 21.07 -20.17 19.60
C GLU A 734 20.73 -18.79 20.19
N ALA A 735 21.74 -17.93 20.26
CA ALA A 735 21.60 -16.55 20.71
C ALA A 735 22.30 -15.61 19.73
N GLN A 736 21.67 -14.45 19.50
CA GLN A 736 22.20 -13.38 18.65
C GLN A 736 22.17 -12.05 19.39
N VAL A 737 23.18 -11.19 19.14
CA VAL A 737 23.20 -9.82 19.63
C VAL A 737 22.54 -8.93 18.56
N ILE A 738 21.49 -8.24 18.93
CA ILE A 738 20.76 -7.31 18.09
C ILE A 738 21.16 -5.88 18.43
N HIS A 739 21.28 -5.04 17.42
CA HIS A 739 21.70 -3.65 17.56
C HIS A 739 20.69 -2.71 16.97
N PHE A 740 20.41 -1.61 17.68
CA PHE A 740 19.62 -0.48 17.19
C PHE A 740 20.38 0.81 17.41
N ASP A 741 20.46 1.65 16.38
CA ASP A 741 20.99 3.01 16.49
C ASP A 741 19.87 3.94 16.96
N ILE A 742 20.10 4.67 18.05
CA ILE A 742 19.16 5.64 18.61
C ILE A 742 19.70 7.01 18.24
N THR A 743 19.07 7.62 17.27
CA THR A 743 19.42 8.92 16.69
C THR A 743 18.54 10.03 17.28
N SER A 744 18.87 11.27 16.99
CA SER A 744 18.02 12.42 17.33
C SER A 744 16.61 12.31 16.72
N GLU A 745 16.48 11.69 15.53
CA GLU A 745 15.18 11.42 14.91
C GLU A 745 14.30 10.51 15.78
N ALA A 746 14.88 9.47 16.38
CA ALA A 746 14.16 8.56 17.27
C ALA A 746 13.73 9.21 18.60
N LEU A 747 14.41 10.27 19.03
CA LEU A 747 14.20 10.98 20.30
C LEU A 747 13.36 12.26 20.16
N GLY A 748 13.25 12.80 18.93
CA GLY A 748 12.65 14.10 18.69
C GLY A 748 11.12 14.09 18.63
N TYR A 749 10.55 15.28 18.76
CA TYR A 749 9.11 15.51 18.66
C TYR A 749 8.83 17.00 18.32
N PHE A 750 7.58 17.33 17.98
CA PHE A 750 7.17 18.73 17.76
C PHE A 750 6.88 19.44 19.08
N GLY A 751 7.64 20.49 19.40
CA GLY A 751 7.49 21.34 20.60
C GLY A 751 6.16 22.11 20.66
N ILE A 752 6.01 22.97 21.66
CA ILE A 752 4.80 23.80 21.83
C ILE A 752 4.57 24.72 20.61
N ASP A 753 5.64 25.23 20.04
CA ASP A 753 5.66 26.12 18.88
C ASP A 753 5.59 25.39 17.52
N MET A 754 5.44 24.05 17.57
CA MET A 754 5.43 23.19 16.38
C MET A 754 6.77 23.13 15.63
N SER A 755 7.90 23.47 16.27
CA SER A 755 9.23 23.16 15.78
C SER A 755 9.65 21.75 16.21
N TRP A 756 10.40 21.05 15.34
CA TRP A 756 11.01 19.75 15.68
C TRP A 756 12.18 19.96 16.64
N GLN A 757 12.22 19.21 17.73
CA GLN A 757 13.24 19.32 18.75
C GLN A 757 13.52 18.02 19.50
N VAL A 758 14.71 17.89 20.06
CA VAL A 758 15.08 16.91 21.08
C VAL A 758 15.29 17.67 22.40
N GLU A 759 14.55 17.37 23.45
CA GLU A 759 14.72 17.98 24.76
C GLU A 759 15.77 17.23 25.59
N PRO A 760 16.64 17.95 26.34
CA PRO A 760 17.47 17.32 27.35
C PRO A 760 16.62 16.69 28.45
N GLY A 761 16.91 15.44 28.79
CA GLY A 761 16.13 14.69 29.77
C GLY A 761 16.48 13.21 29.81
N ASP A 762 15.68 12.44 30.54
CA ASP A 762 15.78 10.98 30.61
C ASP A 762 14.78 10.34 29.70
N PHE A 763 15.27 9.42 28.86
CA PHE A 763 14.46 8.59 27.98
C PHE A 763 14.48 7.13 28.45
N SER A 764 13.32 6.48 28.42
CA SER A 764 13.22 5.03 28.57
C SER A 764 13.35 4.37 27.22
N ILE A 765 14.37 3.56 27.05
CA ILE A 765 14.63 2.75 25.86
C ILE A 765 14.23 1.32 26.20
N MET A 766 13.25 0.79 25.48
CA MET A 766 12.63 -0.50 25.77
C MET A 766 12.78 -1.44 24.58
N VAL A 767 13.05 -2.72 24.81
CA VAL A 767 13.20 -3.72 23.73
C VAL A 767 12.57 -5.04 24.11
N GLY A 768 11.88 -5.69 23.17
CA GLY A 768 11.23 -6.97 23.38
C GLY A 768 10.47 -7.46 22.16
N GLY A 769 9.67 -8.53 22.31
CA GLY A 769 8.92 -9.18 21.23
C GLY A 769 7.52 -8.57 20.99
N SER A 770 7.06 -7.65 21.83
CA SER A 770 5.77 -6.95 21.67
C SER A 770 5.77 -5.61 22.42
N SER A 771 4.71 -4.82 22.25
CA SER A 771 4.52 -3.58 23.03
C SER A 771 4.07 -3.83 24.48
N ARG A 772 3.89 -5.07 24.92
CA ARG A 772 3.38 -5.43 26.24
C ARG A 772 4.40 -5.10 27.33
N SER A 773 4.10 -4.10 28.16
CA SER A 773 5.07 -3.45 29.07
C SER A 773 5.81 -4.38 30.06
N PRO A 774 5.20 -5.41 30.69
CA PRO A 774 5.95 -6.26 31.63
C PRO A 774 7.04 -7.10 30.99
N GLU A 775 7.02 -7.28 29.67
CA GLU A 775 7.88 -8.18 28.90
C GLU A 775 9.06 -7.45 28.24
N LEU A 776 9.14 -6.11 28.39
CA LEU A 776 10.18 -5.29 27.77
C LEU A 776 11.40 -5.14 28.70
N GLU A 777 12.60 -5.46 28.18
CA GLU A 777 13.87 -5.04 28.77
C GLU A 777 13.99 -3.51 28.64
N MET A 778 14.42 -2.82 29.71
CA MET A 778 14.45 -1.36 29.73
C MET A 778 15.80 -0.81 30.22
N VAL A 779 16.33 0.17 29.49
CA VAL A 779 17.50 0.94 29.89
C VAL A 779 17.19 2.45 29.79
N THR A 780 17.90 3.26 30.61
CA THR A 780 17.72 4.72 30.59
C THR A 780 18.83 5.38 29.78
N LEU A 781 18.45 6.27 28.87
CA LEU A 781 19.32 7.18 28.15
C LEU A 781 19.14 8.58 28.70
N ARG A 782 20.27 9.25 29.07
CA ARG A 782 20.31 10.66 29.47
C ARG A 782 20.73 11.51 28.28
N VAL A 783 19.86 12.42 27.83
CA VAL A 783 20.19 13.43 26.84
C VAL A 783 20.60 14.72 27.57
N MET A 784 21.77 15.24 27.26
CA MET A 784 22.35 16.46 27.85
C MET A 784 22.14 17.64 26.92
N PRO A 785 22.02 18.88 27.45
CA PRO A 785 22.10 20.08 26.62
C PRO A 785 23.44 20.12 25.84
N GLN A 786 23.42 20.86 24.71
CA GLN A 786 24.66 21.18 23.99
C GLN A 786 25.64 21.89 24.86
#